data_88c8cd8e41fa1c5c48b79f33d795dae7
#
_entry.id   88c8cd8e41fa1c5c48b79f33d795dae7
#
_cell.length_a   1.000
_cell.length_b   1.000
_cell.length_c   1.000
_cell.angle_alpha   90.00
_cell.angle_beta   90.00
_cell.angle_gamma   90.00
#
_symmetry.space_group_name_H-M   'P 1'
#
loop_
_entity.id
_entity.type
_entity.pdbx_description
1 polymer ?
#
loop_
_entity_poly.entity_id
_entity_poly.type
_entity_poly.pdbx_seq_one_letter_code
_entity_poly.pdbx_strand_id
1 'polypeptide(L)'
;LRNAKNKKARGAKRPVTVKIEATKGTPVKTSQGPAAPAAETATTTKVTSSPPRRYATATEMASKQREISVSEFFAKNRHLLGFDNPRKALLTTVKEAVDNALDACEEAGILPDVEIQIDVARVDDQPPPTPAQADRFIVTVTDNGPGIPRKNIGNVFGKLLFGSKFHRLRMSRGQQGIGISAAAMYGQLTTGKPTKVLSKIKGQAKAHCMEFSIDTKRNQPAVHDTDDVPWDRVHGTQVAIELVGKYLKGKLSVDEYLELTAVANPHAQVTYVAPDGSRRVFPRGIDQLPHPPREIKPHPLGIELGMLLKMAKDTKSHWLSGFLSSDFSRVSANVAQQVCEKAGLSPKMRPRDCVGQDAEKLYRAIQQTRFMNPPTDCLSPIGEEAIKNGLFKSIKADFYVATTRPPAVYRGNPFVIEAGIAFGKGDGGASLTEAAAAEAENGEAQPKAEGEEDDKEIESARLIRFANRVPLLYQQTACATYKAAVGTTWKNYGVKGSRGSLPEGPMTIFVHMASVWVPFTSEAKEAIAEYDEIIKEIKLALQECGRKLGIWVRKRQHARSEYDRRNAFQRYIAEVAEACGRLKGGKLDVEKLKKQLARTAEEITGGQETDRLLNLNKDSDEQELADAIIRTPEGAIQGSVSQLALQVAAG
;
A
#
# COMPACT_ATOMS: atom_id res chain seq x y z
N LEU A 1 46.28 36.87 1.15
CA LEU A 1 46.33 38.35 0.95
C LEU A 1 44.92 38.90 0.83
N ARG A 2 44.46 39.57 1.93
CA ARG A 2 43.73 40.87 1.94
C ARG A 2 42.41 40.93 1.15
N ASN A 3 41.27 41.37 1.62
CA ASN A 3 40.74 42.24 2.70
C ASN A 3 39.22 41.98 2.73
N ALA A 4 38.55 41.80 3.81
CA ALA A 4 38.07 42.68 4.86
C ALA A 4 36.96 43.70 4.46
N LYS A 5 35.87 43.67 5.25
CA LYS A 5 34.88 44.72 5.59
C LYS A 5 33.61 44.76 4.69
N ASN A 6 32.40 44.82 5.16
CA ASN A 6 31.80 45.37 6.40
C ASN A 6 30.26 45.25 6.31
N LYS A 7 29.63 44.96 7.48
CA LYS A 7 28.39 45.55 8.04
C LYS A 7 27.05 45.42 7.25
N LYS A 8 26.00 44.84 7.80
CA LYS A 8 25.15 45.42 8.86
C LYS A 8 24.12 44.43 9.38
N ALA A 9 23.99 44.40 10.70
CA ALA A 9 22.92 43.75 11.46
C ALA A 9 21.56 44.45 11.32
N ARG A 10 20.49 43.65 11.39
CA ARG A 10 19.12 43.97 11.88
C ARG A 10 18.33 42.68 11.73
N GLY A 11 17.59 42.14 12.68
CA GLY A 11 17.11 42.56 13.98
C GLY A 11 16.29 41.40 14.48
N ALA A 12 16.57 40.94 15.70
CA ALA A 12 15.82 39.88 16.35
C ALA A 12 14.39 40.37 16.67
N LYS A 13 13.37 39.59 16.28
CA LYS A 13 12.00 39.72 16.78
C LYS A 13 11.82 38.82 17.99
N ARG A 14 11.54 39.45 19.14
CA ARG A 14 11.17 38.86 20.42
C ARG A 14 9.79 38.18 20.33
N PRO A 15 9.52 37.15 21.12
CA PRO A 15 8.18 36.55 21.20
C PRO A 15 7.24 37.49 21.99
N VAL A 16 6.02 37.64 21.47
CA VAL A 16 4.93 38.37 22.11
C VAL A 16 4.27 37.45 23.14
N THR A 17 4.40 37.81 24.40
CA THR A 17 3.66 37.18 25.50
C THR A 17 2.33 37.93 25.65
N VAL A 18 1.21 37.24 25.39
CA VAL A 18 -0.13 37.77 25.66
C VAL A 18 -0.46 37.50 27.12
N LYS A 19 -0.52 38.56 27.94
CA LYS A 19 -1.12 38.56 29.28
C LYS A 19 -2.63 38.75 29.13
N ILE A 20 -3.40 37.83 29.67
CA ILE A 20 -4.85 38.00 29.88
C ILE A 20 -5.03 38.65 31.24
N GLU A 21 -5.45 39.91 31.26
CA GLU A 21 -5.90 40.62 32.48
C GLU A 21 -7.41 40.38 32.66
N ALA A 22 -7.75 39.95 33.87
CA ALA A 22 -9.11 39.81 34.33
C ALA A 22 -9.64 41.20 34.75
N THR A 23 -10.64 41.72 34.08
CA THR A 23 -11.38 42.93 34.49
C THR A 23 -12.49 42.58 35.46
N LYS A 24 -12.38 43.15 36.66
CA LYS A 24 -13.41 43.17 37.70
C LYS A 24 -14.55 44.10 37.31
N GLY A 25 -15.78 43.62 37.42
CA GLY A 25 -16.97 44.40 37.22
C GLY A 25 -17.26 45.38 38.39
N THR A 26 -17.72 46.54 38.02
CA THR A 26 -18.25 47.56 38.95
C THR A 26 -19.75 47.73 38.74
N PRO A 27 -20.56 48.00 39.82
CA PRO A 27 -22.03 47.97 39.75
C PRO A 27 -22.59 49.31 39.29
N VAL A 28 -23.66 49.27 38.52
CA VAL A 28 -24.47 50.45 38.11
C VAL A 28 -25.68 50.60 39.00
N LYS A 29 -25.84 51.81 39.49
CA LYS A 29 -26.91 52.30 40.39
C LYS A 29 -28.27 52.44 39.67
N THR A 30 -29.32 52.12 40.42
CA THR A 30 -30.73 52.42 40.23
C THR A 30 -31.05 53.90 40.14
N SER A 31 -31.98 54.31 39.27
CA SER A 31 -32.76 55.55 39.44
C SER A 31 -34.25 55.28 39.20
N GLN A 32 -35.05 55.82 40.11
CA GLN A 32 -36.52 55.69 40.27
C GLN A 32 -37.31 56.61 39.36
N GLY A 33 -38.43 56.14 38.88
CA GLY A 33 -39.80 56.58 38.81
C GLY A 33 -40.19 57.71 37.83
N PRO A 34 -41.49 57.98 37.59
CA PRO A 34 -42.69 57.62 38.39
C PRO A 34 -43.95 57.09 37.60
N ALA A 35 -44.85 56.48 38.42
CA ALA A 35 -46.32 56.49 38.45
C ALA A 35 -47.21 56.29 37.23
N ALA A 36 -48.12 55.37 37.44
CA ALA A 36 -49.29 54.74 36.82
C ALA A 36 -50.37 55.71 36.17
N PRO A 37 -51.46 55.28 35.47
CA PRO A 37 -52.39 54.25 35.98
C PRO A 37 -53.10 53.34 34.95
N ALA A 38 -53.75 52.34 35.52
CA ALA A 38 -55.04 51.71 35.21
C ALA A 38 -55.14 50.62 34.16
N ALA A 39 -55.43 49.43 34.70
CA ALA A 39 -56.46 48.42 34.41
C ALA A 39 -56.68 48.00 32.96
N GLU A 40 -56.51 46.70 32.70
CA GLU A 40 -57.55 45.76 32.30
C GLU A 40 -57.06 44.32 32.11
N THR A 41 -57.82 43.43 32.69
CA THR A 41 -58.05 42.01 32.42
C THR A 41 -56.84 41.05 32.33
N ALA A 42 -56.77 40.30 33.41
CA ALA A 42 -55.98 39.09 33.57
C ALA A 42 -56.45 37.97 32.62
N THR A 43 -55.60 37.56 31.71
CA THR A 43 -55.63 36.22 31.13
C THR A 43 -54.44 35.44 31.70
N THR A 44 -54.75 34.55 32.63
CA THR A 44 -53.75 33.68 33.29
C THR A 44 -53.29 32.61 32.29
N THR A 45 -52.21 32.89 31.58
CA THR A 45 -51.46 31.85 30.87
C THR A 45 -50.62 31.12 31.92
N LYS A 46 -51.03 29.91 32.25
CA LYS A 46 -50.21 28.97 33.02
C LYS A 46 -48.92 28.73 32.27
N VAL A 47 -47.86 29.39 32.67
CA VAL A 47 -46.50 28.99 32.31
C VAL A 47 -46.23 27.67 33.02
N THR A 48 -46.35 26.57 32.30
CA THR A 48 -45.87 25.26 32.75
C THR A 48 -44.36 25.35 32.82
N SER A 49 -43.83 25.61 34.01
CA SER A 49 -42.40 25.48 34.31
C SER A 49 -42.02 24.03 34.06
N SER A 50 -41.20 23.80 33.01
CA SER A 50 -40.54 22.52 32.80
C SER A 50 -39.80 22.15 34.09
N PRO A 51 -39.86 20.91 34.56
CA PRO A 51 -39.15 20.51 35.75
C PRO A 51 -37.64 20.79 35.56
N PRO A 52 -36.94 21.25 36.60
CA PRO A 52 -35.52 21.56 36.51
C PRO A 52 -34.77 20.33 36.02
N ARG A 53 -33.98 20.48 34.95
CA ARG A 53 -33.13 19.40 34.44
C ARG A 53 -32.24 18.91 35.56
N ARG A 54 -32.49 17.69 36.03
CA ARG A 54 -31.71 17.03 37.07
C ARG A 54 -30.38 16.56 36.44
N TYR A 55 -29.29 17.22 36.71
CA TYR A 55 -27.97 16.82 36.30
C TYR A 55 -27.53 15.64 37.17
N ALA A 56 -26.88 14.63 36.55
CA ALA A 56 -26.36 13.48 37.26
C ALA A 56 -25.24 13.89 38.24
N THR A 57 -25.27 13.36 39.46
CA THR A 57 -24.20 13.56 40.44
C THR A 57 -22.97 12.73 40.08
N ALA A 58 -21.78 13.09 40.65
CA ALA A 58 -20.55 12.33 40.44
C ALA A 58 -20.71 10.85 40.83
N THR A 59 -21.46 10.58 41.89
CA THR A 59 -21.74 9.20 42.36
C THR A 59 -22.61 8.45 41.37
N GLU A 60 -23.65 9.09 40.80
CA GLU A 60 -24.49 8.48 39.77
C GLU A 60 -23.73 8.26 38.45
N MET A 61 -22.79 9.13 38.12
CA MET A 61 -21.88 8.94 37.00
C MET A 61 -20.91 7.76 37.25
N ALA A 62 -20.32 7.69 38.43
CA ALA A 62 -19.40 6.63 38.81
C ALA A 62 -20.08 5.25 38.83
N SER A 63 -21.33 5.16 39.31
CA SER A 63 -22.09 3.90 39.34
C SER A 63 -22.44 3.35 37.96
N LYS A 64 -22.43 4.20 36.92
CA LYS A 64 -22.69 3.80 35.51
C LYS A 64 -21.41 3.41 34.76
N GLN A 65 -20.24 3.65 35.33
CA GLN A 65 -18.98 3.22 34.72
C GLN A 65 -18.84 1.70 34.78
N ARG A 66 -18.52 1.11 33.63
CA ARG A 66 -18.25 -0.33 33.50
C ARG A 66 -17.10 -0.57 32.54
N GLU A 67 -16.34 -1.58 32.81
CA GLU A 67 -15.35 -2.10 31.87
C GLU A 67 -16.05 -2.86 30.74
N ILE A 68 -15.54 -2.74 29.53
CA ILE A 68 -15.96 -3.53 28.37
C ILE A 68 -14.80 -4.41 27.89
N SER A 69 -15.11 -5.58 27.37
CA SER A 69 -14.11 -6.47 26.80
C SER A 69 -13.54 -5.90 25.50
N VAL A 70 -12.34 -6.36 25.10
CA VAL A 70 -11.70 -6.03 23.82
C VAL A 70 -12.62 -6.34 22.64
N SER A 71 -13.29 -7.49 22.67
CA SER A 71 -14.23 -7.88 21.61
C SER A 71 -15.49 -6.99 21.58
N GLU A 72 -16.03 -6.58 22.72
CA GLU A 72 -17.16 -5.63 22.78
C GLU A 72 -16.75 -4.25 22.27
N PHE A 73 -15.52 -3.81 22.57
CA PHE A 73 -14.99 -2.57 22.03
C PHE A 73 -14.92 -2.61 20.49
N PHE A 74 -14.36 -3.65 19.90
CA PHE A 74 -14.28 -3.76 18.44
C PHE A 74 -15.63 -4.01 17.77
N ALA A 75 -16.55 -4.71 18.41
CA ALA A 75 -17.93 -4.85 17.91
C ALA A 75 -18.63 -3.49 17.76
N LYS A 76 -18.37 -2.55 18.68
CA LYS A 76 -18.88 -1.18 18.63
C LYS A 76 -18.10 -0.27 17.69
N ASN A 77 -16.82 -0.55 17.44
CA ASN A 77 -15.91 0.28 16.67
C ASN A 77 -15.39 -0.43 15.42
N ARG A 78 -16.29 -1.07 14.66
CA ARG A 78 -15.96 -1.85 13.43
C ARG A 78 -15.18 -1.05 12.40
N HIS A 79 -15.42 0.26 12.32
CA HIS A 79 -14.73 1.16 11.40
C HIS A 79 -13.22 1.21 11.60
N LEU A 80 -12.73 1.03 12.82
CA LEU A 80 -11.28 0.99 13.11
C LEU A 80 -10.57 -0.18 12.41
N LEU A 81 -11.30 -1.27 12.19
CA LEU A 81 -10.79 -2.50 11.60
C LEU A 81 -11.10 -2.64 10.09
N GLY A 82 -11.70 -1.62 9.48
CA GLY A 82 -12.07 -1.67 8.06
C GLY A 82 -13.36 -2.40 7.73
N PHE A 83 -14.26 -2.58 8.71
CA PHE A 83 -15.59 -3.18 8.54
C PHE A 83 -16.71 -2.13 8.63
N ASP A 84 -16.44 -0.93 8.12
CA ASP A 84 -17.36 0.23 8.15
C ASP A 84 -18.51 0.12 7.16
N ASN A 85 -18.30 -0.57 6.02
CA ASN A 85 -19.35 -0.81 5.03
C ASN A 85 -19.25 -2.21 4.42
N PRO A 86 -20.37 -2.76 3.87
CA PRO A 86 -20.40 -4.14 3.36
C PRO A 86 -19.39 -4.44 2.23
N ARG A 87 -19.14 -3.48 1.32
CA ARG A 87 -18.15 -3.66 0.25
C ARG A 87 -16.73 -3.81 0.81
N LYS A 88 -16.36 -2.93 1.72
CA LYS A 88 -15.06 -2.94 2.36
C LYS A 88 -14.89 -4.15 3.29
N ALA A 89 -15.95 -4.57 3.98
CA ALA A 89 -15.95 -5.73 4.85
C ALA A 89 -15.63 -7.02 4.08
N LEU A 90 -16.23 -7.22 2.91
CA LEU A 90 -15.94 -8.36 2.04
C LEU A 90 -14.46 -8.37 1.63
N LEU A 91 -13.96 -7.22 1.15
CA LEU A 91 -12.56 -7.08 0.77
C LEU A 91 -11.61 -7.30 1.96
N THR A 92 -11.90 -6.73 3.12
CA THR A 92 -11.06 -6.86 4.33
C THR A 92 -11.00 -8.31 4.79
N THR A 93 -12.11 -9.05 4.74
CA THR A 93 -12.14 -10.49 5.07
C THR A 93 -11.22 -11.29 4.16
N VAL A 94 -11.31 -11.09 2.84
CA VAL A 94 -10.41 -11.75 1.88
C VAL A 94 -8.96 -11.37 2.13
N LYS A 95 -8.67 -10.07 2.32
CA LYS A 95 -7.33 -9.55 2.57
C LYS A 95 -6.68 -10.19 3.78
N GLU A 96 -7.34 -10.21 4.93
CA GLU A 96 -6.77 -10.75 6.16
C GLU A 96 -6.55 -12.28 6.08
N ALA A 97 -7.43 -13.01 5.39
CA ALA A 97 -7.26 -14.44 5.19
C ALA A 97 -6.10 -14.76 4.23
N VAL A 98 -6.01 -14.04 3.11
CA VAL A 98 -4.93 -14.22 2.11
C VAL A 98 -3.57 -13.80 2.67
N ASP A 99 -3.49 -12.66 3.37
CA ASP A 99 -2.24 -12.21 4.00
C ASP A 99 -1.71 -13.24 5.02
N ASN A 100 -2.61 -13.85 5.80
CA ASN A 100 -2.24 -14.91 6.75
C ASN A 100 -1.81 -16.19 6.04
N ALA A 101 -2.47 -16.58 4.96
CA ALA A 101 -2.11 -17.75 4.15
C ALA A 101 -0.71 -17.60 3.55
N LEU A 102 -0.41 -16.44 2.93
CA LEU A 102 0.89 -16.13 2.36
C LEU A 102 1.99 -16.13 3.43
N ASP A 103 1.76 -15.45 4.57
CA ASP A 103 2.72 -15.40 5.68
C ASP A 103 2.99 -16.81 6.26
N ALA A 104 1.97 -17.66 6.38
CA ALA A 104 2.11 -19.02 6.90
C ALA A 104 2.94 -19.91 5.97
N CYS A 105 2.71 -19.82 4.66
CA CYS A 105 3.48 -20.56 3.67
C CYS A 105 4.94 -20.10 3.64
N GLU A 106 5.19 -18.79 3.57
CA GLU A 106 6.55 -18.23 3.52
C GLU A 106 7.34 -18.56 4.80
N GLU A 107 6.72 -18.44 5.99
CA GLU A 107 7.36 -18.75 7.26
C GLU A 107 7.71 -20.23 7.38
N ALA A 108 6.94 -21.13 6.74
CA ALA A 108 7.19 -22.55 6.68
C ALA A 108 8.15 -22.99 5.55
N GLY A 109 8.62 -22.06 4.72
CA GLY A 109 9.47 -22.39 3.57
C GLY A 109 8.73 -23.10 2.43
N ILE A 110 7.42 -22.87 2.31
CA ILE A 110 6.55 -23.48 1.30
C ILE A 110 6.17 -22.43 0.26
N LEU A 111 6.33 -22.73 -1.03
CA LEU A 111 5.83 -21.86 -2.11
C LEU A 111 4.31 -21.77 -2.03
N PRO A 112 3.73 -20.56 -1.86
CA PRO A 112 2.30 -20.42 -1.65
C PRO A 112 1.46 -20.85 -2.84
N ASP A 113 0.40 -21.62 -2.57
CA ASP A 113 -0.70 -21.93 -3.46
C ASP A 113 -2.00 -21.65 -2.70
N VAL A 114 -2.60 -20.48 -2.99
CA VAL A 114 -3.75 -19.97 -2.26
C VAL A 114 -4.97 -19.92 -3.18
N GLU A 115 -6.03 -20.60 -2.74
CA GLU A 115 -7.31 -20.63 -3.44
C GLU A 115 -8.34 -19.80 -2.67
N ILE A 116 -8.98 -18.87 -3.35
CA ILE A 116 -10.02 -18.01 -2.83
C ILE A 116 -11.32 -18.30 -3.57
N GLN A 117 -12.38 -18.61 -2.83
CA GLN A 117 -13.71 -18.81 -3.36
C GLN A 117 -14.68 -17.89 -2.65
N ILE A 118 -15.51 -17.20 -3.39
CA ILE A 118 -16.59 -16.36 -2.86
C ILE A 118 -17.88 -16.89 -3.42
N ASP A 119 -18.74 -17.41 -2.54
CA ASP A 119 -20.05 -17.92 -2.90
C ASP A 119 -21.14 -16.98 -2.37
N VAL A 120 -22.27 -16.92 -3.10
CA VAL A 120 -23.48 -16.28 -2.58
C VAL A 120 -24.11 -17.20 -1.54
N ALA A 121 -24.30 -16.71 -0.32
CA ALA A 121 -24.95 -17.48 0.73
C ALA A 121 -26.43 -17.71 0.39
N ARG A 122 -26.90 -18.95 0.52
CA ARG A 122 -28.31 -19.31 0.32
C ARG A 122 -29.11 -18.96 1.58
N VAL A 123 -30.17 -18.23 1.41
CA VAL A 123 -31.21 -18.04 2.45
C VAL A 123 -32.29 -19.08 2.17
N ASP A 124 -32.72 -19.78 3.22
CA ASP A 124 -33.61 -20.96 3.13
C ASP A 124 -34.76 -20.76 2.13
N ASP A 125 -35.00 -21.81 1.29
CA ASP A 125 -36.09 -22.00 0.33
C ASP A 125 -36.29 -20.96 -0.80
N GLN A 126 -35.38 -20.01 -0.98
CA GLN A 126 -35.41 -19.08 -2.13
C GLN A 126 -34.33 -19.45 -3.18
N PRO A 127 -34.61 -19.21 -4.47
CA PRO A 127 -33.57 -19.34 -5.48
C PRO A 127 -32.39 -18.39 -5.13
N PRO A 128 -31.13 -18.81 -5.34
CA PRO A 128 -29.99 -17.96 -4.99
C PRO A 128 -30.08 -16.63 -5.74
N PRO A 129 -29.92 -15.48 -5.05
CA PRO A 129 -29.90 -14.18 -5.70
C PRO A 129 -28.68 -14.08 -6.63
N THR A 130 -28.78 -13.22 -7.64
CA THR A 130 -27.60 -12.90 -8.46
C THR A 130 -26.53 -12.23 -7.60
N PRO A 131 -25.24 -12.34 -7.93
CA PRO A 131 -24.16 -11.72 -7.15
C PRO A 131 -24.31 -10.21 -6.92
N ALA A 132 -24.96 -9.50 -7.85
CA ALA A 132 -25.25 -8.07 -7.75
C ALA A 132 -26.36 -7.75 -6.74
N GLN A 133 -27.30 -8.66 -6.53
CA GLN A 133 -28.44 -8.54 -5.63
C GLN A 133 -28.17 -9.12 -4.24
N ALA A 134 -27.17 -10.00 -4.14
CA ALA A 134 -26.82 -10.65 -2.90
C ALA A 134 -26.25 -9.65 -1.87
N ASP A 135 -26.64 -9.83 -0.64
CA ASP A 135 -26.12 -9.10 0.52
C ASP A 135 -25.31 -9.98 1.48
N ARG A 136 -25.27 -11.29 1.23
CA ARG A 136 -24.53 -12.28 2.03
C ARG A 136 -23.65 -13.15 1.16
N PHE A 137 -22.41 -13.32 1.61
CA PHE A 137 -21.41 -14.09 0.93
C PHE A 137 -20.67 -14.99 1.90
N ILE A 138 -20.23 -16.14 1.38
CA ILE A 138 -19.29 -17.05 2.07
C ILE A 138 -17.93 -16.86 1.42
N VAL A 139 -16.97 -16.41 2.20
CA VAL A 139 -15.57 -16.29 1.79
C VAL A 139 -14.82 -17.51 2.28
N THR A 140 -14.33 -18.32 1.36
CA THR A 140 -13.49 -19.49 1.64
C THR A 140 -12.08 -19.24 1.12
N VAL A 141 -11.08 -19.31 1.99
CA VAL A 141 -9.66 -19.20 1.62
C VAL A 141 -8.94 -20.45 2.06
N THR A 142 -8.26 -21.09 1.11
CA THR A 142 -7.53 -22.36 1.30
C THR A 142 -6.07 -22.17 0.94
N ASP A 143 -5.16 -22.57 1.81
CA ASP A 143 -3.72 -22.54 1.58
C ASP A 143 -3.10 -23.94 1.60
N ASN A 144 -1.87 -24.05 1.10
CA ASN A 144 -1.02 -25.21 1.20
C ASN A 144 0.06 -25.06 2.29
N GLY A 145 -0.16 -24.18 3.29
CA GLY A 145 0.76 -23.91 4.37
C GLY A 145 0.95 -25.09 5.34
N PRO A 146 1.67 -24.89 6.46
CA PRO A 146 2.02 -25.97 7.38
C PRO A 146 0.83 -26.56 8.16
N GLY A 147 -0.34 -25.92 8.10
CA GLY A 147 -1.49 -26.23 8.95
C GLY A 147 -1.34 -25.68 10.38
N ILE A 148 -2.40 -25.82 11.17
CA ILE A 148 -2.48 -25.34 12.55
C ILE A 148 -2.80 -26.50 13.48
N PRO A 149 -2.03 -26.69 14.57
CA PRO A 149 -2.34 -27.73 15.56
C PRO A 149 -3.74 -27.54 16.15
N ARG A 150 -4.49 -28.64 16.31
CA ARG A 150 -5.89 -28.67 16.82
C ARG A 150 -6.15 -27.74 18.00
N LYS A 151 -5.28 -27.77 19.03
CA LYS A 151 -5.40 -26.96 20.25
C LYS A 151 -5.32 -25.44 20.02
N ASN A 152 -4.78 -25.00 18.87
CA ASN A 152 -4.53 -23.60 18.58
C ASN A 152 -5.55 -23.01 17.59
N ILE A 153 -6.30 -23.82 16.82
CA ILE A 153 -7.23 -23.35 15.78
C ILE A 153 -8.22 -22.33 16.36
N GLY A 154 -8.93 -22.68 17.44
CA GLY A 154 -9.89 -21.79 18.06
C GLY A 154 -9.28 -20.46 18.51
N ASN A 155 -8.07 -20.49 19.09
CA ASN A 155 -7.40 -19.27 19.56
C ASN A 155 -6.94 -18.37 18.40
N VAL A 156 -6.42 -18.95 17.31
CA VAL A 156 -5.91 -18.19 16.14
C VAL A 156 -7.03 -17.42 15.46
N PHE A 157 -8.20 -18.03 15.29
CA PHE A 157 -9.31 -17.42 14.56
C PHE A 157 -10.37 -16.80 15.48
N GLY A 158 -10.53 -17.30 16.71
CA GLY A 158 -11.62 -16.94 17.62
C GLY A 158 -11.21 -16.07 18.81
N LYS A 159 -9.96 -15.59 18.88
CA LYS A 159 -9.49 -14.72 19.97
C LYS A 159 -8.77 -13.51 19.40
N LEU A 160 -9.29 -12.32 19.71
CA LEU A 160 -8.64 -11.04 19.36
C LEU A 160 -7.37 -10.84 20.16
N LEU A 161 -6.37 -10.21 19.56
CA LEU A 161 -5.06 -9.98 20.15
C LEU A 161 -4.33 -11.28 20.53
N PHE A 162 -4.53 -12.33 19.73
CA PHE A 162 -3.81 -13.59 19.84
C PHE A 162 -2.94 -13.82 18.61
N GLY A 163 -1.66 -14.04 18.80
CA GLY A 163 -0.71 -14.29 17.70
C GLY A 163 0.73 -14.28 18.16
N SER A 164 1.63 -14.69 17.29
CA SER A 164 3.08 -14.76 17.56
C SER A 164 3.87 -13.54 17.08
N LYS A 165 3.21 -12.58 16.41
CA LYS A 165 3.88 -11.50 15.64
C LYS A 165 4.02 -10.18 16.40
N PHE A 166 3.36 -9.98 17.54
CA PHE A 166 3.29 -8.72 18.29
C PHE A 166 4.63 -8.12 18.73
N HIS A 167 5.58 -8.95 19.05
CA HIS A 167 6.86 -8.53 19.64
C HIS A 167 8.04 -8.77 18.72
N ARG A 168 7.80 -9.25 17.52
CA ARG A 168 8.87 -9.60 16.58
C ARG A 168 9.18 -8.40 15.68
N LEU A 169 10.40 -7.91 15.76
CA LEU A 169 10.90 -6.87 14.85
C LEU A 169 11.47 -7.50 13.58
N ARG A 170 10.58 -7.98 12.73
CA ARG A 170 10.84 -8.45 11.37
C ARG A 170 9.69 -8.08 10.45
N MET A 171 9.97 -7.92 9.18
CA MET A 171 8.94 -7.68 8.17
C MET A 171 7.90 -8.81 8.14
N SER A 172 6.63 -8.47 8.15
CA SER A 172 5.50 -9.39 7.95
C SER A 172 4.29 -8.59 7.44
N ARG A 173 3.33 -9.25 6.79
CA ARG A 173 2.06 -8.63 6.34
C ARG A 173 1.15 -8.36 7.52
N GLY A 174 0.96 -9.36 8.39
CA GLY A 174 0.18 -9.26 9.61
C GLY A 174 1.04 -8.88 10.81
N GLN A 175 0.68 -7.81 11.54
CA GLN A 175 1.45 -7.33 12.70
C GLN A 175 0.64 -7.29 14.01
N GLN A 176 -0.70 -7.29 13.94
CA GLN A 176 -1.56 -6.90 15.08
C GLN A 176 -2.35 -8.05 15.71
N GLY A 177 -2.40 -9.23 15.07
CA GLY A 177 -3.14 -10.42 15.57
C GLY A 177 -4.63 -10.18 15.80
N ILE A 178 -5.24 -9.29 14.99
CA ILE A 178 -6.65 -8.92 15.10
C ILE A 178 -7.41 -9.28 13.82
N GLY A 179 -6.79 -9.17 12.65
CA GLY A 179 -7.46 -9.13 11.35
C GLY A 179 -8.43 -10.28 11.10
N ILE A 180 -7.97 -11.53 11.12
CA ILE A 180 -8.83 -12.68 10.83
C ILE A 180 -9.89 -12.93 11.93
N SER A 181 -9.56 -12.69 13.19
CA SER A 181 -10.54 -12.80 14.28
C SER A 181 -11.57 -11.67 14.26
N ALA A 182 -11.21 -10.47 13.75
CA ALA A 182 -12.17 -9.41 13.50
C ALA A 182 -13.10 -9.74 12.32
N ALA A 183 -12.59 -10.38 11.27
CA ALA A 183 -13.41 -10.88 10.16
C ALA A 183 -14.42 -11.95 10.63
N ALA A 184 -13.96 -12.93 11.42
CA ALA A 184 -14.82 -13.94 12.04
C ALA A 184 -15.90 -13.31 12.93
N MET A 185 -15.52 -12.33 13.76
CA MET A 185 -16.46 -11.60 14.60
C MET A 185 -17.47 -10.78 13.77
N TYR A 186 -17.02 -10.11 12.69
CA TYR A 186 -17.93 -9.38 11.81
C TYR A 186 -18.93 -10.31 11.14
N GLY A 187 -18.49 -11.46 10.63
CA GLY A 187 -19.35 -12.50 10.08
C GLY A 187 -20.42 -12.94 11.07
N GLN A 188 -20.00 -13.31 12.28
CA GLN A 188 -20.90 -13.70 13.37
C GLN A 188 -21.91 -12.60 13.74
N LEU A 189 -21.47 -11.34 13.84
CA LEU A 189 -22.35 -10.24 14.23
C LEU A 189 -23.37 -9.87 13.13
N THR A 190 -23.07 -10.15 11.87
CA THR A 190 -23.92 -9.77 10.74
C THR A 190 -24.82 -10.90 10.26
N THR A 191 -24.40 -12.16 10.39
CA THR A 191 -25.15 -13.32 9.89
C THR A 191 -25.63 -14.26 10.98
N GLY A 192 -25.03 -14.19 12.18
CA GLY A 192 -25.24 -15.14 13.26
C GLY A 192 -24.59 -16.51 13.03
N LYS A 193 -23.91 -16.72 11.91
CA LYS A 193 -23.31 -18.00 11.56
C LYS A 193 -21.91 -18.16 12.19
N PRO A 194 -21.51 -19.40 12.56
CA PRO A 194 -20.18 -19.69 13.05
C PRO A 194 -19.14 -19.60 11.93
N THR A 195 -17.89 -19.40 12.32
CA THR A 195 -16.74 -19.56 11.43
C THR A 195 -16.34 -21.03 11.38
N LYS A 196 -16.06 -21.53 10.16
CA LYS A 196 -15.60 -22.90 9.94
C LYS A 196 -14.13 -22.89 9.52
N VAL A 197 -13.32 -23.71 10.20
CA VAL A 197 -11.89 -23.87 9.89
C VAL A 197 -11.57 -25.34 9.73
N LEU A 198 -10.89 -25.65 8.63
CA LEU A 198 -10.34 -26.96 8.34
C LEU A 198 -8.83 -26.87 8.33
N SER A 199 -8.12 -27.69 9.09
CA SER A 199 -6.66 -27.63 9.09
C SER A 199 -6.03 -29.01 9.24
N LYS A 200 -4.95 -29.24 8.47
CA LYS A 200 -4.18 -30.49 8.43
C LYS A 200 -2.69 -30.17 8.53
N ILE A 201 -2.04 -30.73 9.50
CA ILE A 201 -0.57 -30.67 9.61
C ILE A 201 0.07 -31.87 8.91
N LYS A 202 1.31 -31.70 8.45
CA LYS A 202 2.05 -32.76 7.77
C LYS A 202 2.12 -34.03 8.62
N GLY A 203 1.79 -35.19 8.00
CA GLY A 203 1.79 -36.50 8.68
C GLY A 203 0.44 -36.90 9.27
N GLN A 204 -0.57 -36.07 9.27
CA GLN A 204 -1.93 -36.44 9.66
C GLN A 204 -2.68 -37.09 8.46
N ALA A 205 -3.48 -38.13 8.74
CA ALA A 205 -4.31 -38.77 7.73
C ALA A 205 -5.54 -37.94 7.39
N LYS A 206 -6.18 -37.33 8.40
CA LYS A 206 -7.38 -36.51 8.27
C LYS A 206 -7.11 -35.06 8.64
N ALA A 207 -7.90 -34.14 8.11
CA ALA A 207 -7.92 -32.75 8.54
C ALA A 207 -8.86 -32.59 9.74
N HIS A 208 -8.51 -31.70 10.65
CA HIS A 208 -9.35 -31.32 11.77
C HIS A 208 -10.26 -30.16 11.36
N CYS A 209 -11.57 -30.39 11.41
CA CYS A 209 -12.61 -29.38 11.19
C CYS A 209 -13.06 -28.82 12.55
N MET A 210 -13.25 -27.51 12.64
CA MET A 210 -13.75 -26.83 13.82
C MET A 210 -14.73 -25.73 13.42
N GLU A 211 -15.93 -25.74 13.98
CA GLU A 211 -16.91 -24.66 13.88
C GLU A 211 -17.02 -23.94 15.21
N PHE A 212 -16.89 -22.63 15.22
CA PHE A 212 -16.91 -21.84 16.45
C PHE A 212 -17.46 -20.44 16.22
N SER A 213 -17.93 -19.83 17.30
CA SER A 213 -18.21 -18.39 17.40
C SER A 213 -17.30 -17.75 18.46
N ILE A 214 -17.30 -16.41 18.49
CA ILE A 214 -16.50 -15.64 19.44
C ILE A 214 -17.37 -15.20 20.61
N ASP A 215 -17.03 -15.64 21.82
CA ASP A 215 -17.61 -15.05 23.04
C ASP A 215 -17.04 -13.62 23.21
N THR A 216 -17.84 -12.64 22.83
CA THR A 216 -17.43 -11.23 22.87
C THR A 216 -17.19 -10.70 24.28
N LYS A 217 -17.73 -11.33 25.32
CA LYS A 217 -17.51 -10.93 26.72
C LYS A 217 -16.18 -11.46 27.25
N ARG A 218 -15.86 -12.70 26.93
CA ARG A 218 -14.66 -13.39 27.43
C ARG A 218 -13.45 -13.29 26.48
N ASN A 219 -13.68 -12.83 25.24
CA ASN A 219 -12.68 -12.86 24.16
C ASN A 219 -12.07 -14.25 23.97
N GLN A 220 -12.92 -15.25 23.83
CA GLN A 220 -12.53 -16.65 23.66
C GLN A 220 -13.39 -17.34 22.61
N PRO A 221 -12.87 -18.37 21.90
CA PRO A 221 -13.69 -19.17 21.00
C PRO A 221 -14.71 -20.01 21.78
N ALA A 222 -15.96 -19.94 21.37
CA ALA A 222 -17.03 -20.85 21.77
C ALA A 222 -17.18 -21.90 20.67
N VAL A 223 -16.63 -23.09 20.90
CA VAL A 223 -16.64 -24.17 19.92
C VAL A 223 -18.01 -24.83 19.90
N HIS A 224 -18.58 -24.98 18.69
CA HIS A 224 -19.90 -25.60 18.47
C HIS A 224 -19.75 -27.05 18.01
N ASP A 225 -18.82 -27.29 17.08
CA ASP A 225 -18.60 -28.60 16.50
C ASP A 225 -17.12 -28.84 16.17
N THR A 226 -16.70 -30.11 16.31
CA THR A 226 -15.35 -30.54 15.94
C THR A 226 -15.39 -31.95 15.37
N ASP A 227 -14.82 -32.17 14.20
CA ASP A 227 -14.72 -33.47 13.55
C ASP A 227 -13.38 -33.61 12.80
N ASP A 228 -13.01 -34.89 12.53
CA ASP A 228 -11.85 -35.22 11.72
C ASP A 228 -12.33 -35.74 10.36
N VAL A 229 -12.18 -34.90 9.32
CA VAL A 229 -12.70 -35.15 7.98
C VAL A 229 -11.60 -35.51 6.96
N PRO A 230 -11.90 -36.36 5.95
CA PRO A 230 -10.98 -36.56 4.84
C PRO A 230 -10.70 -35.23 4.11
N TRP A 231 -9.45 -35.03 3.71
CA TRP A 231 -9.06 -33.86 2.93
C TRP A 231 -7.88 -34.22 2.01
N ASP A 232 -8.00 -33.92 0.72
CA ASP A 232 -7.06 -34.35 -0.32
C ASP A 232 -5.70 -33.64 -0.25
N ARG A 233 -5.63 -32.45 0.42
CA ARG A 233 -4.36 -31.74 0.59
C ARG A 233 -3.46 -32.47 1.60
N VAL A 234 -2.15 -32.45 1.36
CA VAL A 234 -1.16 -33.08 2.25
C VAL A 234 -1.11 -32.35 3.60
N HIS A 235 -1.15 -31.02 3.55
CA HIS A 235 -1.22 -30.08 4.68
C HIS A 235 -1.80 -28.76 4.21
N GLY A 236 -2.20 -27.90 5.14
CA GLY A 236 -2.77 -26.60 4.82
C GLY A 236 -3.85 -26.18 5.80
N THR A 237 -4.44 -25.02 5.51
CA THR A 237 -5.58 -24.50 6.27
C THR A 237 -6.63 -23.96 5.31
N GLN A 238 -7.91 -24.18 5.63
CA GLN A 238 -9.05 -23.56 4.99
C GLN A 238 -9.87 -22.84 6.04
N VAL A 239 -10.23 -21.59 5.76
CA VAL A 239 -11.16 -20.82 6.59
C VAL A 239 -12.35 -20.39 5.75
N ALA A 240 -13.57 -20.61 6.27
CA ALA A 240 -14.82 -20.18 5.64
C ALA A 240 -15.57 -19.27 6.61
N ILE A 241 -15.91 -18.07 6.15
CA ILE A 241 -16.61 -17.03 6.91
C ILE A 241 -17.81 -16.55 6.10
N GLU A 242 -19.02 -16.70 6.65
CA GLU A 242 -20.21 -16.08 6.10
C GLU A 242 -20.37 -14.67 6.67
N LEU A 243 -20.61 -13.68 5.81
CA LEU A 243 -20.72 -12.28 6.21
C LEU A 243 -21.69 -11.50 5.32
N VAL A 244 -22.25 -10.41 5.86
CA VAL A 244 -22.94 -9.40 5.06
C VAL A 244 -21.89 -8.61 4.29
N GLY A 245 -22.00 -8.61 2.96
CA GLY A 245 -21.06 -8.01 2.05
C GLY A 245 -21.73 -7.46 0.80
N LYS A 246 -20.99 -6.72 -0.01
CA LYS A 246 -21.39 -6.31 -1.35
C LYS A 246 -20.27 -6.59 -2.32
N TYR A 247 -20.53 -7.45 -3.29
CA TYR A 247 -19.56 -7.76 -4.35
C TYR A 247 -19.71 -6.77 -5.51
N LEU A 248 -18.62 -6.14 -5.89
CA LEU A 248 -18.55 -5.25 -7.05
C LEU A 248 -17.22 -5.51 -7.74
N LYS A 249 -17.23 -5.60 -9.08
CA LYS A 249 -16.03 -5.68 -9.91
C LYS A 249 -15.36 -4.30 -10.09
N GLY A 250 -14.13 -4.27 -10.56
CA GLY A 250 -13.40 -3.04 -10.90
C GLY A 250 -12.60 -2.46 -9.73
N LYS A 251 -12.44 -1.14 -9.69
CA LYS A 251 -11.61 -0.45 -8.68
C LYS A 251 -12.12 -0.69 -7.25
N LEU A 252 -11.21 -0.84 -6.28
CA LEU A 252 -11.51 -1.07 -4.86
C LEU A 252 -12.30 -2.37 -4.61
N SER A 253 -12.10 -3.38 -5.46
CA SER A 253 -12.76 -4.69 -5.38
C SER A 253 -11.81 -5.79 -4.88
N VAL A 254 -12.38 -6.97 -4.62
CA VAL A 254 -11.60 -8.17 -4.34
C VAL A 254 -10.75 -8.55 -5.55
N ASP A 255 -11.29 -8.40 -6.76
CA ASP A 255 -10.59 -8.68 -8.02
C ASP A 255 -9.31 -7.86 -8.15
N GLU A 256 -9.40 -6.54 -7.96
CA GLU A 256 -8.23 -5.64 -7.97
C GLU A 256 -7.23 -6.00 -6.86
N TYR A 257 -7.72 -6.32 -5.66
CA TYR A 257 -6.84 -6.72 -4.56
C TYR A 257 -6.02 -7.96 -4.90
N LEU A 258 -6.66 -9.01 -5.47
CA LEU A 258 -5.98 -10.26 -5.81
C LEU A 258 -5.00 -10.08 -6.97
N GLU A 259 -5.36 -9.30 -7.99
CA GLU A 259 -4.46 -8.91 -9.08
C GLU A 259 -3.21 -8.22 -8.55
N LEU A 260 -3.38 -7.20 -7.72
CA LEU A 260 -2.25 -6.47 -7.13
C LEU A 260 -1.45 -7.35 -6.15
N THR A 261 -2.10 -8.27 -5.44
CA THR A 261 -1.42 -9.23 -4.57
C THR A 261 -0.51 -10.15 -5.38
N ALA A 262 -0.96 -10.61 -6.55
CA ALA A 262 -0.13 -11.40 -7.46
C ALA A 262 1.08 -10.61 -8.00
N VAL A 263 0.90 -9.32 -8.31
CA VAL A 263 2.02 -8.44 -8.72
C VAL A 263 3.10 -8.34 -7.65
N ALA A 264 2.70 -8.14 -6.38
CA ALA A 264 3.64 -7.96 -5.27
C ALA A 264 4.20 -9.29 -4.72
N ASN A 265 3.59 -10.42 -5.07
CA ASN A 265 3.97 -11.75 -4.61
C ASN A 265 4.16 -12.73 -5.78
N PRO A 266 5.13 -12.48 -6.68
CA PRO A 266 5.31 -13.28 -7.90
C PRO A 266 5.69 -14.74 -7.64
N HIS A 267 6.10 -15.10 -6.42
CA HIS A 267 6.38 -16.46 -5.96
C HIS A 267 5.12 -17.23 -5.52
N ALA A 268 3.95 -16.56 -5.44
CA ALA A 268 2.69 -17.19 -5.08
C ALA A 268 1.86 -17.54 -6.33
N GLN A 269 1.17 -18.66 -6.25
CA GLN A 269 0.05 -18.96 -7.14
C GLN A 269 -1.24 -18.61 -6.43
N VAL A 270 -2.10 -17.85 -7.10
CA VAL A 270 -3.40 -17.44 -6.56
C VAL A 270 -4.49 -17.89 -7.51
N THR A 271 -5.41 -18.70 -7.01
CA THR A 271 -6.61 -19.13 -7.75
C THR A 271 -7.82 -18.43 -7.14
N TYR A 272 -8.62 -17.79 -7.96
CA TYR A 272 -9.80 -17.06 -7.54
C TYR A 272 -11.05 -17.54 -8.25
N VAL A 273 -12.07 -17.91 -7.50
CA VAL A 273 -13.41 -18.24 -7.97
C VAL A 273 -14.37 -17.16 -7.48
N ALA A 274 -14.88 -16.36 -8.41
CA ALA A 274 -15.78 -15.25 -8.11
C ALA A 274 -17.22 -15.74 -7.90
N PRO A 275 -18.11 -14.91 -7.30
CA PRO A 275 -19.51 -15.29 -7.03
C PRO A 275 -20.35 -15.64 -8.28
N ASP A 276 -19.91 -15.22 -9.45
CA ASP A 276 -20.53 -15.58 -10.76
C ASP A 276 -20.01 -16.91 -11.35
N GLY A 277 -19.16 -17.62 -10.62
CA GLY A 277 -18.53 -18.85 -11.05
C GLY A 277 -17.32 -18.67 -11.95
N SER A 278 -16.96 -17.44 -12.31
CA SER A 278 -15.76 -17.19 -13.11
C SER A 278 -14.50 -17.54 -12.31
N ARG A 279 -13.61 -18.32 -12.95
CA ARG A 279 -12.35 -18.76 -12.35
C ARG A 279 -11.18 -18.01 -12.99
N ARG A 280 -10.35 -17.39 -12.18
CA ARG A 280 -9.10 -16.74 -12.60
C ARG A 280 -7.93 -17.38 -11.88
N VAL A 281 -6.84 -17.61 -12.61
CA VAL A 281 -5.59 -18.13 -12.04
C VAL A 281 -4.51 -17.12 -12.31
N PHE A 282 -3.86 -16.65 -11.26
CA PHE A 282 -2.64 -15.85 -11.32
C PHE A 282 -1.45 -16.80 -11.11
N PRO A 283 -0.79 -17.24 -12.20
CA PRO A 283 0.24 -18.24 -12.11
C PRO A 283 1.50 -17.66 -11.43
N ARG A 284 2.21 -18.52 -10.74
CA ARG A 284 3.52 -18.22 -10.18
C ARG A 284 4.49 -17.74 -11.26
N GLY A 285 5.23 -16.70 -10.95
CA GLY A 285 6.23 -16.11 -11.87
C GLY A 285 7.66 -16.44 -11.50
N ILE A 286 7.91 -16.85 -10.26
CA ILE A 286 9.24 -17.13 -9.71
C ILE A 286 9.11 -18.34 -8.79
N ASP A 287 9.93 -19.38 -9.00
CA ASP A 287 9.94 -20.60 -8.19
C ASP A 287 10.88 -20.52 -6.98
N GLN A 288 11.16 -19.31 -6.52
CA GLN A 288 11.99 -19.05 -5.35
C GLN A 288 11.21 -18.24 -4.33
N LEU A 289 11.29 -18.69 -3.07
CA LEU A 289 10.78 -17.90 -1.96
C LEU A 289 11.60 -16.63 -1.77
N PRO A 290 10.96 -15.54 -1.32
CA PRO A 290 11.69 -14.35 -0.92
C PRO A 290 12.63 -14.66 0.25
N HIS A 291 13.68 -13.85 0.39
CA HIS A 291 14.62 -13.98 1.50
C HIS A 291 13.86 -13.89 2.84
N PRO A 292 13.97 -14.92 3.73
CA PRO A 292 13.25 -14.91 5.00
C PRO A 292 13.79 -13.78 5.90
N PRO A 293 12.94 -12.85 6.35
CA PRO A 293 13.36 -11.76 7.22
C PRO A 293 13.75 -12.29 8.60
N ARG A 294 14.91 -11.87 9.11
CA ARG A 294 15.40 -12.24 10.44
C ARG A 294 14.89 -11.27 11.49
N GLU A 295 14.59 -11.77 12.68
CA GLU A 295 14.21 -10.92 13.81
C GLU A 295 15.42 -10.12 14.31
N ILE A 296 15.22 -8.82 14.54
CA ILE A 296 16.23 -7.93 15.11
C ILE A 296 15.81 -7.45 16.50
N LYS A 297 16.80 -7.01 17.29
CA LYS A 297 16.53 -6.32 18.55
C LYS A 297 16.15 -4.85 18.26
N PRO A 298 15.37 -4.21 19.15
CA PRO A 298 14.99 -2.81 18.97
C PRO A 298 16.25 -1.92 18.88
N HIS A 299 16.16 -0.89 18.05
CA HIS A 299 17.23 0.09 17.95
C HIS A 299 17.06 1.15 19.06
N PRO A 300 18.14 1.64 19.70
CA PRO A 300 18.02 2.60 20.81
C PRO A 300 17.24 3.86 20.48
N LEU A 301 17.41 4.39 19.26
CA LEU A 301 16.68 5.58 18.79
C LEU A 301 15.21 5.31 18.42
N GLY A 302 14.77 4.05 18.40
CA GLY A 302 13.41 3.65 18.03
C GLY A 302 12.48 3.39 19.23
N ILE A 303 12.96 3.52 20.45
CA ILE A 303 12.16 3.28 21.65
C ILE A 303 11.77 4.58 22.35
N GLU A 304 10.62 4.54 23.00
CA GLU A 304 10.14 5.61 23.87
C GLU A 304 10.54 5.37 25.33
N LEU A 305 10.49 6.40 26.17
CA LEU A 305 10.87 6.32 27.59
C LEU A 305 10.10 5.21 28.35
N GLY A 306 8.78 5.09 28.10
CA GLY A 306 7.95 4.06 28.73
C GLY A 306 8.36 2.64 28.34
N MET A 307 8.77 2.45 27.07
CA MET A 307 9.29 1.17 26.59
C MET A 307 10.67 0.86 27.18
N LEU A 308 11.54 1.86 27.28
CA LEU A 308 12.85 1.72 27.95
C LEU A 308 12.69 1.23 29.39
N LEU A 309 11.77 1.85 30.15
CA LEU A 309 11.45 1.46 31.53
C LEU A 309 10.94 0.01 31.63
N LYS A 310 10.04 -0.38 30.72
CA LYS A 310 9.53 -1.75 30.67
C LYS A 310 10.65 -2.74 30.36
N MET A 311 11.46 -2.47 29.33
CA MET A 311 12.59 -3.31 28.98
C MET A 311 13.61 -3.43 30.11
N ALA A 312 13.93 -2.33 30.79
CA ALA A 312 14.82 -2.33 31.97
C ALA A 312 14.28 -3.16 33.13
N LYS A 313 12.95 -3.28 33.26
CA LYS A 313 12.28 -4.11 34.27
C LYS A 313 12.31 -5.59 33.92
N ASP A 314 12.16 -5.92 32.62
CA ASP A 314 11.99 -7.28 32.13
C ASP A 314 13.32 -7.94 31.74
N THR A 315 14.41 -7.16 31.60
CA THR A 315 15.72 -7.68 31.18
C THR A 315 16.30 -8.72 32.13
N LYS A 316 17.05 -9.67 31.55
CA LYS A 316 17.84 -10.66 32.29
C LYS A 316 19.24 -10.15 32.67
N SER A 317 19.63 -8.97 32.17
CA SER A 317 20.95 -8.40 32.44
C SER A 317 21.05 -7.89 33.87
N HIS A 318 22.16 -8.16 34.53
CA HIS A 318 22.42 -7.68 35.89
C HIS A 318 22.85 -6.21 35.94
N TRP A 319 23.52 -5.74 34.89
CA TRP A 319 24.12 -4.40 34.82
C TRP A 319 23.51 -3.56 33.71
N LEU A 320 23.45 -2.24 33.92
CA LEU A 320 22.90 -1.28 32.96
C LEU A 320 23.64 -1.31 31.62
N SER A 321 24.97 -1.39 31.65
CA SER A 321 25.78 -1.53 30.42
C SER A 321 25.50 -2.86 29.69
N GLY A 322 25.31 -3.95 30.45
CA GLY A 322 24.90 -5.24 29.92
C GLY A 322 23.52 -5.19 29.27
N PHE A 323 22.54 -4.57 29.92
CA PHE A 323 21.20 -4.34 29.37
C PHE A 323 21.26 -3.60 28.04
N LEU A 324 22.00 -2.47 27.97
CA LEU A 324 22.11 -1.71 26.73
C LEU A 324 22.77 -2.50 25.61
N SER A 325 23.78 -3.31 25.90
CA SER A 325 24.48 -4.10 24.86
C SER A 325 23.76 -5.39 24.48
N SER A 326 23.00 -6.02 25.39
CA SER A 326 22.33 -7.30 25.12
C SER A 326 20.94 -7.14 24.52
N ASP A 327 20.17 -6.12 24.93
CA ASP A 327 18.76 -6.00 24.59
C ASP A 327 18.49 -5.06 23.40
N PHE A 328 19.50 -4.31 22.98
CA PHE A 328 19.44 -3.42 21.83
C PHE A 328 20.31 -3.89 20.66
N SER A 329 19.92 -3.51 19.44
CA SER A 329 20.72 -3.70 18.24
C SER A 329 21.80 -2.61 18.13
N ARG A 330 22.95 -2.96 17.55
CA ARG A 330 24.06 -2.04 17.24
C ARG A 330 24.64 -1.28 18.46
N VAL A 331 24.48 -1.80 19.66
CA VAL A 331 25.09 -1.27 20.89
C VAL A 331 26.21 -2.21 21.34
N SER A 332 27.46 -1.80 21.12
CA SER A 332 28.64 -2.50 21.65
C SER A 332 28.84 -2.18 23.13
N ALA A 333 29.64 -2.96 23.83
CA ALA A 333 29.97 -2.71 25.24
C ALA A 333 30.55 -1.30 25.46
N ASN A 334 31.42 -0.81 24.57
CA ASN A 334 31.98 0.53 24.63
C ASN A 334 30.93 1.63 24.46
N VAL A 335 30.00 1.45 23.50
CA VAL A 335 28.90 2.40 23.29
C VAL A 335 27.95 2.39 24.49
N ALA A 336 27.66 1.23 25.05
CA ALA A 336 26.84 1.11 26.26
C ALA A 336 27.46 1.86 27.45
N GLN A 337 28.78 1.75 27.61
CA GLN A 337 29.53 2.47 28.65
C GLN A 337 29.47 3.99 28.41
N GLN A 338 29.71 4.46 27.19
CA GLN A 338 29.60 5.88 26.82
C GLN A 338 28.19 6.46 27.08
N VAL A 339 27.14 5.68 26.81
CA VAL A 339 25.76 6.11 27.12
C VAL A 339 25.57 6.26 28.62
N CYS A 340 26.05 5.31 29.45
CA CYS A 340 25.98 5.40 30.90
C CYS A 340 26.75 6.62 31.41
N GLU A 341 27.97 6.87 30.93
CA GLU A 341 28.80 8.02 31.28
C GLU A 341 28.10 9.34 30.93
N LYS A 342 27.56 9.48 29.72
CA LYS A 342 26.78 10.66 29.31
C LYS A 342 25.52 10.87 30.15
N ALA A 343 24.90 9.81 30.63
CA ALA A 343 23.76 9.89 31.51
C ALA A 343 24.14 10.24 32.94
N GLY A 344 25.42 10.18 33.30
CA GLY A 344 25.91 10.30 34.68
C GLY A 344 25.49 9.12 35.57
N LEU A 345 25.31 7.94 34.99
CA LEU A 345 24.86 6.71 35.67
C LEU A 345 25.98 5.69 35.73
N SER A 346 26.04 4.90 36.80
CA SER A 346 27.02 3.82 36.90
C SER A 346 26.71 2.71 35.90
N PRO A 347 27.67 2.25 35.05
CA PRO A 347 27.49 1.10 34.18
C PRO A 347 27.11 -0.20 34.91
N LYS A 348 27.45 -0.31 36.20
CA LYS A 348 27.14 -1.42 37.10
C LYS A 348 25.83 -1.24 37.87
N MET A 349 25.06 -0.18 37.61
CA MET A 349 23.71 0.00 38.16
C MET A 349 22.81 -1.13 37.69
N ARG A 350 21.87 -1.57 38.52
CA ARG A 350 20.84 -2.56 38.09
C ARG A 350 19.83 -1.86 37.18
N PRO A 351 19.47 -2.43 36.02
CA PRO A 351 18.51 -1.82 35.10
C PRO A 351 17.17 -1.49 35.76
N ARG A 352 16.69 -2.35 36.67
CA ARG A 352 15.42 -2.17 37.41
C ARG A 352 15.41 -0.96 38.35
N ASP A 353 16.58 -0.51 38.80
CA ASP A 353 16.72 0.63 39.69
C ASP A 353 16.79 1.97 38.91
N CYS A 354 16.91 1.89 37.57
CA CYS A 354 16.91 3.04 36.66
C CYS A 354 15.48 3.53 36.43
N VAL A 355 14.95 4.31 37.38
CA VAL A 355 13.58 4.85 37.36
C VAL A 355 13.56 6.37 37.53
N GLY A 356 12.42 7.01 37.23
CA GLY A 356 12.23 8.43 37.38
C GLY A 356 13.27 9.27 36.62
N GLN A 357 13.98 10.14 37.33
CA GLN A 357 14.98 11.04 36.74
C GLN A 357 16.15 10.32 36.07
N ASP A 358 16.56 9.18 36.61
CA ASP A 358 17.70 8.44 36.07
C ASP A 358 17.31 7.78 34.73
N ALA A 359 16.09 7.32 34.59
CA ALA A 359 15.57 6.83 33.31
C ALA A 359 15.46 7.96 32.25
N GLU A 360 15.06 9.17 32.67
CA GLU A 360 15.05 10.32 31.75
C GLU A 360 16.47 10.74 31.34
N LYS A 361 17.44 10.73 32.24
CA LYS A 361 18.84 11.00 31.91
C LYS A 361 19.38 9.96 30.91
N LEU A 362 19.09 8.68 31.18
CA LEU A 362 19.48 7.59 30.29
C LEU A 362 18.85 7.75 28.90
N TYR A 363 17.56 8.03 28.84
CA TYR A 363 16.85 8.25 27.58
C TYR A 363 17.42 9.43 26.79
N ARG A 364 17.68 10.57 27.45
CA ARG A 364 18.30 11.74 26.81
C ARG A 364 19.72 11.43 26.32
N ALA A 365 20.51 10.68 27.08
CA ALA A 365 21.85 10.24 26.67
C ALA A 365 21.79 9.31 25.43
N ILE A 366 20.80 8.41 25.37
CA ILE A 366 20.54 7.58 24.19
C ILE A 366 20.23 8.49 22.99
N GLN A 367 19.30 9.44 23.09
CA GLN A 367 18.94 10.33 21.97
C GLN A 367 20.10 11.20 21.49
N GLN A 368 21.08 11.52 22.33
CA GLN A 368 22.26 12.31 22.01
C GLN A 368 23.47 11.47 21.55
N THR A 369 23.36 10.15 21.57
CA THR A 369 24.45 9.26 21.16
C THR A 369 24.25 8.81 19.72
N ARG A 370 25.33 8.85 18.95
CA ARG A 370 25.32 8.35 17.57
C ARG A 370 25.49 6.83 17.57
N PHE A 371 24.51 6.13 17.05
CA PHE A 371 24.56 4.69 16.85
C PHE A 371 24.75 4.35 15.36
N MET A 372 25.25 3.16 15.09
CA MET A 372 25.22 2.59 13.74
C MET A 372 23.78 2.29 13.34
N ASN A 373 23.47 2.39 12.04
CA ASN A 373 22.12 2.02 11.53
C ASN A 373 21.73 0.60 11.94
N PRO A 374 20.42 0.33 12.19
CA PRO A 374 19.95 -1.00 12.53
C PRO A 374 20.28 -2.02 11.43
N PRO A 375 20.34 -3.33 11.77
CA PRO A 375 20.47 -4.38 10.77
C PRO A 375 19.33 -4.34 9.75
N THR A 376 19.56 -4.76 8.52
CA THR A 376 18.60 -4.73 7.41
C THR A 376 18.14 -6.11 6.95
N ASP A 377 18.71 -7.18 7.50
CA ASP A 377 18.35 -8.57 7.27
C ASP A 377 16.95 -8.95 7.82
N CYS A 378 16.33 -8.02 8.54
CA CYS A 378 14.92 -8.09 8.94
C CYS A 378 13.93 -7.67 7.84
N LEU A 379 14.41 -7.17 6.72
CA LEU A 379 13.62 -6.74 5.56
C LEU A 379 13.69 -7.79 4.46
N SER A 380 12.61 -7.91 3.71
CA SER A 380 12.49 -8.80 2.56
C SER A 380 11.84 -8.03 1.41
N PRO A 381 12.60 -7.16 0.71
CA PRO A 381 12.10 -6.44 -0.46
C PRO A 381 11.67 -7.41 -1.57
N ILE A 382 10.87 -6.94 -2.52
CA ILE A 382 10.41 -7.72 -3.67
C ILE A 382 11.56 -7.91 -4.65
N GLY A 383 12.35 -6.86 -4.88
CA GLY A 383 13.45 -6.82 -5.83
C GLY A 383 13.04 -6.30 -7.21
N GLU A 384 13.97 -5.63 -7.89
CA GLU A 384 13.74 -4.95 -9.16
C GLU A 384 13.22 -5.88 -10.26
N GLU A 385 13.85 -7.04 -10.41
CA GLU A 385 13.45 -8.05 -11.41
C GLU A 385 12.04 -8.58 -11.18
N ALA A 386 11.72 -8.90 -9.92
CA ALA A 386 10.42 -9.42 -9.56
C ALA A 386 9.31 -8.38 -9.77
N ILE A 387 9.58 -7.09 -9.48
CA ILE A 387 8.65 -5.99 -9.75
C ILE A 387 8.43 -5.79 -11.25
N LYS A 388 9.52 -5.77 -12.05
CA LYS A 388 9.43 -5.65 -13.51
C LYS A 388 8.59 -6.79 -14.11
N ASN A 389 8.86 -8.03 -13.70
CA ASN A 389 8.12 -9.19 -14.15
C ASN A 389 6.65 -9.17 -13.72
N GLY A 390 6.36 -8.72 -12.49
CA GLY A 390 4.99 -8.56 -12.00
C GLY A 390 4.22 -7.51 -12.79
N LEU A 391 4.83 -6.35 -13.05
CA LEU A 391 4.25 -5.29 -13.86
C LEU A 391 4.03 -5.75 -15.31
N PHE A 392 5.02 -6.43 -15.91
CA PHE A 392 4.96 -6.92 -17.29
C PHE A 392 3.82 -7.93 -17.51
N LYS A 393 3.57 -8.80 -16.54
CA LYS A 393 2.47 -9.79 -16.60
C LYS A 393 1.09 -9.17 -16.46
N SER A 394 0.97 -8.16 -15.59
CA SER A 394 -0.33 -7.63 -15.19
C SER A 394 -0.73 -6.37 -15.95
N ILE A 395 0.22 -5.66 -16.54
CA ILE A 395 -0.02 -4.36 -17.18
C ILE A 395 0.59 -4.39 -18.57
N LYS A 396 -0.23 -4.16 -19.60
CA LYS A 396 0.26 -4.00 -20.96
C LYS A 396 0.82 -2.59 -21.13
N ALA A 397 2.13 -2.48 -21.33
CA ALA A 397 2.82 -1.22 -21.57
C ALA A 397 3.98 -1.43 -22.55
N ASP A 398 4.58 -0.33 -23.01
CA ASP A 398 5.72 -0.35 -23.96
C ASP A 398 7.07 -0.36 -23.21
N PHE A 399 7.09 0.16 -21.98
CA PHE A 399 8.30 0.33 -21.19
C PHE A 399 8.06 -0.03 -19.73
N TYR A 400 8.98 -0.78 -19.13
CA TYR A 400 8.94 -1.18 -17.72
C TYR A 400 10.29 -0.96 -17.07
N VAL A 401 10.28 -0.37 -15.91
CA VAL A 401 11.47 -0.15 -15.09
C VAL A 401 11.12 -0.30 -13.62
N ALA A 402 12.07 -0.75 -12.83
CA ALA A 402 11.96 -0.77 -11.37
C ALA A 402 13.29 -0.37 -10.74
N THR A 403 13.25 0.01 -9.48
CA THR A 403 14.41 0.27 -8.64
C THR A 403 14.13 -0.08 -7.19
N THR A 404 15.16 -0.58 -6.50
CA THR A 404 15.17 -0.86 -5.06
C THR A 404 16.19 0.05 -4.39
N ARG A 405 15.72 0.98 -3.57
CA ARG A 405 16.61 1.93 -2.88
C ARG A 405 17.42 1.24 -1.78
N PRO A 406 18.63 1.75 -1.48
CA PRO A 406 19.32 1.35 -0.27
C PRO A 406 18.46 1.53 0.99
N PRO A 407 18.62 0.66 2.01
CA PRO A 407 17.86 0.79 3.24
C PRO A 407 18.06 2.14 3.94
N ALA A 408 16.96 2.75 4.38
CA ALA A 408 16.92 3.95 5.18
C ALA A 408 16.34 3.66 6.57
N VAL A 409 16.37 4.63 7.47
CA VAL A 409 15.91 4.48 8.85
C VAL A 409 14.92 5.57 9.20
N TYR A 410 13.80 5.17 9.79
CA TYR A 410 12.79 6.05 10.33
C TYR A 410 12.53 5.67 11.80
N ARG A 411 12.75 6.60 12.73
CA ARG A 411 12.62 6.36 14.19
C ARG A 411 13.24 5.02 14.63
N GLY A 412 14.47 4.75 14.20
CA GLY A 412 15.17 3.52 14.54
C GLY A 412 14.69 2.24 13.85
N ASN A 413 13.64 2.30 13.04
CA ASN A 413 13.16 1.18 12.24
C ASN A 413 13.74 1.26 10.83
N PRO A 414 14.39 0.19 10.33
CA PRO A 414 14.87 0.15 8.96
C PRO A 414 13.70 -0.02 7.99
N PHE A 415 13.82 0.59 6.82
CA PHE A 415 12.88 0.41 5.72
C PHE A 415 13.59 0.50 4.36
N VAL A 416 12.97 -0.11 3.36
CA VAL A 416 13.38 -0.05 1.95
C VAL A 416 12.21 0.45 1.14
N ILE A 417 12.49 1.34 0.21
CA ILE A 417 11.53 1.79 -0.80
C ILE A 417 11.88 1.15 -2.14
N GLU A 418 10.88 0.61 -2.79
CA GLU A 418 10.93 0.11 -4.14
C GLU A 418 9.93 0.85 -4.99
N ALA A 419 10.32 1.22 -6.20
CA ALA A 419 9.45 1.87 -7.16
C ALA A 419 9.54 1.20 -8.53
N GLY A 420 8.46 1.28 -9.29
CA GLY A 420 8.42 0.81 -10.66
C GLY A 420 7.53 1.71 -11.52
N ILE A 421 7.78 1.74 -12.80
CA ILE A 421 6.98 2.46 -13.80
C ILE A 421 6.72 1.53 -14.98
N ALA A 422 5.44 1.42 -15.34
CA ALA A 422 5.01 0.89 -16.64
C ALA A 422 4.44 2.06 -17.45
N PHE A 423 4.90 2.27 -18.70
CA PHE A 423 4.51 3.40 -19.53
C PHE A 423 4.21 2.97 -20.96
N GLY A 424 3.15 3.52 -21.55
CA GLY A 424 2.70 3.24 -22.91
C GLY A 424 1.38 2.48 -22.93
N LYS A 425 0.72 2.43 -24.12
CA LYS A 425 -0.61 1.80 -24.25
C LYS A 425 -0.55 0.28 -24.47
N GLY A 426 0.61 -0.27 -24.87
CA GLY A 426 0.70 -1.65 -25.38
C GLY A 426 -0.25 -1.86 -26.55
N ASP A 427 0.04 -2.76 -27.47
CA ASP A 427 -0.90 -3.07 -28.55
C ASP A 427 -2.18 -3.70 -27.98
N GLY A 428 -3.24 -2.87 -27.80
CA GLY A 428 -4.58 -3.30 -27.38
C GLY A 428 -5.01 -3.03 -25.93
N GLY A 429 -4.62 -1.99 -25.37
CA GLY A 429 -4.93 -1.10 -24.26
C GLY A 429 -6.01 -1.31 -23.25
N ALA A 430 -6.44 -2.39 -22.73
CA ALA A 430 -7.22 -2.41 -21.50
C ALA A 430 -6.56 -3.28 -20.45
N SER A 431 -6.47 -2.79 -19.21
CA SER A 431 -6.18 -3.62 -18.04
C SER A 431 -7.21 -4.75 -17.96
N LEU A 432 -6.84 -5.91 -17.46
CA LEU A 432 -7.77 -7.04 -17.28
C LEU A 432 -9.04 -6.65 -16.50
N THR A 433 -8.95 -5.63 -15.64
CA THR A 433 -10.09 -5.02 -14.91
C THR A 433 -10.94 -4.10 -15.77
N GLU A 434 -10.37 -3.42 -16.78
CA GLU A 434 -11.12 -2.56 -17.72
C GLU A 434 -11.84 -3.38 -18.79
N ALA A 435 -11.24 -4.49 -19.25
CA ALA A 435 -11.91 -5.44 -20.12
C ALA A 435 -13.16 -6.05 -19.46
N ALA A 436 -13.07 -6.41 -18.17
CA ALA A 436 -14.20 -6.94 -17.42
C ALA A 436 -15.29 -5.89 -17.10
N ALA A 437 -14.90 -4.61 -17.00
CA ALA A 437 -15.86 -3.50 -16.82
C ALA A 437 -16.57 -3.16 -18.15
N ALA A 438 -15.84 -3.20 -19.27
CA ALA A 438 -16.40 -2.98 -20.60
C ALA A 438 -17.37 -4.09 -21.03
N GLU A 439 -17.11 -5.36 -20.64
CA GLU A 439 -18.06 -6.46 -20.86
C GLU A 439 -19.34 -6.35 -20.01
N ALA A 440 -19.27 -5.68 -18.85
CA ALA A 440 -20.43 -5.47 -17.98
C ALA A 440 -21.31 -4.28 -18.43
N GLU A 441 -20.77 -3.32 -19.19
CA GLU A 441 -21.52 -2.17 -19.75
C GLU A 441 -22.13 -2.44 -21.14
N ASN A 442 -21.71 -3.50 -21.85
CA ASN A 442 -22.20 -3.83 -23.20
C ASN A 442 -23.54 -4.59 -23.26
N GLY A 443 -24.39 -4.42 -22.27
CA GLY A 443 -25.80 -4.75 -22.36
C GLY A 443 -26.64 -3.56 -22.82
N GLU A 444 -26.72 -3.29 -24.13
CA GLU A 444 -27.47 -2.24 -24.84
C GLU A 444 -26.62 -1.08 -25.37
N ALA A 445 -25.93 -1.30 -26.46
CA ALA A 445 -25.37 -0.20 -27.27
C ALA A 445 -26.33 0.18 -28.40
N GLN A 446 -26.94 1.34 -28.32
CA GLN A 446 -27.49 2.05 -29.48
C GLN A 446 -26.35 2.67 -30.31
N PRO A 447 -26.44 2.69 -31.65
CA PRO A 447 -25.38 3.24 -32.49
C PRO A 447 -25.32 4.78 -32.32
N LYS A 448 -24.16 5.29 -31.89
CA LYS A 448 -23.86 6.72 -31.87
C LYS A 448 -23.56 7.24 -33.28
N ALA A 449 -24.14 8.39 -33.60
CA ALA A 449 -23.96 9.11 -34.83
C ALA A 449 -22.51 9.61 -35.00
N GLU A 450 -21.98 9.52 -36.23
CA GLU A 450 -20.70 10.08 -36.65
C GLU A 450 -20.75 11.62 -36.54
N GLY A 451 -19.88 12.24 -35.73
CA GLY A 451 -19.71 13.71 -35.76
C GLY A 451 -19.31 14.41 -34.46
N GLU A 452 -18.91 13.73 -33.39
CA GLU A 452 -18.36 14.42 -32.22
C GLU A 452 -16.83 14.18 -32.13
N GLU A 453 -16.07 15.28 -32.23
CA GLU A 453 -14.64 15.31 -31.94
C GLU A 453 -14.43 14.80 -30.50
N ASP A 454 -13.73 13.66 -30.38
CA ASP A 454 -13.31 13.08 -29.11
C ASP A 454 -12.56 14.12 -28.28
N ASP A 455 -13.21 14.72 -27.31
CA ASP A 455 -12.56 15.28 -26.12
C ASP A 455 -11.91 14.09 -25.41
N LYS A 456 -10.66 13.80 -25.78
CA LYS A 456 -9.84 12.77 -25.15
C LYS A 456 -9.69 13.17 -23.69
N GLU A 457 -10.48 12.59 -22.80
CA GLU A 457 -10.22 12.64 -21.38
C GLU A 457 -8.74 12.33 -21.15
N ILE A 458 -8.01 13.31 -20.63
CA ILE A 458 -6.58 13.17 -20.33
C ILE A 458 -6.47 12.20 -19.17
N GLU A 459 -6.18 10.96 -19.49
CA GLU A 459 -6.06 9.87 -18.54
C GLU A 459 -4.90 10.15 -17.57
N SER A 460 -5.19 10.28 -16.28
CA SER A 460 -4.16 10.45 -15.26
C SER A 460 -3.49 9.11 -14.91
N ALA A 461 -2.20 9.15 -14.57
CA ALA A 461 -1.46 7.95 -14.20
C ALA A 461 -2.12 7.18 -13.04
N ARG A 462 -2.12 5.85 -13.15
CA ARG A 462 -2.54 4.94 -12.09
C ARG A 462 -1.42 4.77 -11.07
N LEU A 463 -1.68 5.02 -9.78
CA LEU A 463 -0.74 4.77 -8.69
C LEU A 463 -1.16 3.51 -7.92
N ILE A 464 -0.35 2.47 -7.97
CA ILE A 464 -0.50 1.24 -7.18
C ILE A 464 0.49 1.25 -6.02
N ARG A 465 -0.01 0.97 -4.81
CA ARG A 465 0.70 1.21 -3.55
C ARG A 465 0.74 -0.04 -2.71
N PHE A 466 1.89 -0.33 -2.11
CA PHE A 466 2.09 -1.52 -1.29
C PHE A 466 2.86 -1.20 -0.02
N ALA A 467 2.57 -1.95 1.04
CA ALA A 467 3.35 -1.99 2.26
C ALA A 467 3.54 -3.44 2.69
N ASN A 468 4.77 -3.88 2.89
CA ASN A 468 5.12 -5.28 3.19
C ASN A 468 4.41 -6.27 2.23
N ARG A 469 4.41 -5.95 0.92
CA ARG A 469 3.78 -6.71 -0.17
C ARG A 469 2.24 -6.76 -0.14
N VAL A 470 1.60 -5.98 0.74
CA VAL A 470 0.15 -5.87 0.82
C VAL A 470 -0.33 -4.66 0.02
N PRO A 471 -1.30 -4.80 -0.89
CA PRO A 471 -1.89 -3.69 -1.61
C PRO A 471 -2.64 -2.71 -0.70
N LEU A 472 -2.46 -1.39 -0.94
CA LEU A 472 -3.15 -0.32 -0.25
C LEU A 472 -4.19 0.30 -1.17
N LEU A 473 -5.46 -0.11 -1.06
CA LEU A 473 -6.52 0.32 -1.99
C LEU A 473 -7.17 1.64 -1.57
N TYR A 474 -7.44 1.83 -0.27
CA TYR A 474 -8.18 2.98 0.24
C TYR A 474 -7.27 4.15 0.67
N GLN A 475 -7.87 5.32 0.94
CA GLN A 475 -7.20 6.54 1.45
C GLN A 475 -5.95 6.97 0.66
N GLN A 476 -6.04 6.93 -0.67
CA GLN A 476 -4.89 7.21 -1.54
C GLN A 476 -4.28 8.60 -1.28
N THR A 477 -5.09 9.64 -1.19
CA THR A 477 -4.64 11.04 -1.04
C THR A 477 -3.98 11.33 0.32
N ALA A 478 -4.34 10.56 1.36
CA ALA A 478 -3.75 10.65 2.70
C ALA A 478 -2.44 9.86 2.84
N CYS A 479 -1.99 9.17 1.79
CA CYS A 479 -0.82 8.29 1.84
C CYS A 479 0.46 9.04 1.45
N ALA A 480 1.55 8.81 2.19
CA ALA A 480 2.88 9.35 1.89
C ALA A 480 3.33 9.03 0.46
N THR A 481 2.97 7.84 -0.07
CA THR A 481 3.31 7.43 -1.45
C THR A 481 2.65 8.31 -2.50
N TYR A 482 1.37 8.64 -2.31
CA TYR A 482 0.66 9.56 -3.21
C TYR A 482 1.28 10.96 -3.16
N LYS A 483 1.55 11.49 -1.96
CA LYS A 483 2.16 12.81 -1.80
C LYS A 483 3.55 12.88 -2.41
N ALA A 484 4.33 11.83 -2.31
CA ALA A 484 5.63 11.74 -2.96
C ALA A 484 5.49 11.71 -4.49
N ALA A 485 4.55 10.92 -5.03
CA ALA A 485 4.31 10.83 -6.48
C ALA A 485 3.85 12.16 -7.07
N VAL A 486 2.89 12.83 -6.43
CA VAL A 486 2.42 14.17 -6.82
C VAL A 486 3.51 15.23 -6.65
N GLY A 487 4.35 15.12 -5.60
CA GLY A 487 5.46 16.02 -5.34
C GLY A 487 6.71 15.78 -6.21
N THR A 488 6.69 14.82 -7.13
CA THR A 488 7.77 14.54 -8.08
C THR A 488 7.58 15.37 -9.34
N THR A 489 8.66 15.99 -9.85
CA THR A 489 8.61 16.87 -11.03
C THR A 489 8.69 16.05 -12.32
N TRP A 490 7.57 15.48 -12.75
CA TRP A 490 7.47 14.58 -13.90
C TRP A 490 7.84 15.23 -15.24
N LYS A 491 7.68 16.55 -15.36
CA LYS A 491 8.07 17.32 -16.56
C LYS A 491 9.53 17.14 -16.93
N ASN A 492 10.41 16.93 -15.96
CA ASN A 492 11.84 16.68 -16.19
C ASN A 492 12.10 15.36 -16.95
N TYR A 493 11.12 14.48 -16.98
CA TYR A 493 11.19 13.15 -17.60
C TYR A 493 10.33 13.04 -18.87
N GLY A 494 9.86 14.19 -19.40
CA GLY A 494 9.08 14.24 -20.65
C GLY A 494 7.61 13.81 -20.48
N VAL A 495 7.12 13.69 -19.22
CA VAL A 495 5.73 13.35 -18.93
C VAL A 495 4.97 14.62 -18.56
N LYS A 496 3.78 14.82 -19.17
CA LYS A 496 2.89 15.94 -18.86
C LYS A 496 2.28 15.76 -17.47
N GLY A 497 1.91 16.84 -16.83
CA GLY A 497 1.22 16.82 -15.55
C GLY A 497 1.04 18.21 -14.98
N SER A 498 -0.07 18.40 -14.29
CA SER A 498 -0.40 19.61 -13.56
C SER A 498 0.24 19.60 -12.18
N ARG A 499 0.53 20.78 -11.63
CA ARG A 499 1.08 20.88 -10.27
C ARG A 499 0.05 20.40 -9.24
N GLY A 500 0.41 19.43 -8.42
CA GLY A 500 -0.47 18.91 -7.37
C GLY A 500 -1.35 17.72 -7.80
N SER A 501 -1.14 17.18 -9.01
CA SER A 501 -1.79 15.96 -9.51
C SER A 501 -0.77 14.88 -9.88
N LEU A 502 -1.24 13.67 -10.10
CA LEU A 502 -0.45 12.63 -10.76
C LEU A 502 -0.14 13.02 -12.21
N PRO A 503 0.94 12.49 -12.81
CA PRO A 503 1.25 12.76 -14.21
C PRO A 503 0.13 12.29 -15.14
N GLU A 504 0.03 12.93 -16.31
CA GLU A 504 -0.95 12.63 -17.35
C GLU A 504 -0.37 11.63 -18.35
N GLY A 505 -1.20 10.68 -18.81
CA GLY A 505 -0.84 9.72 -19.85
C GLY A 505 -0.95 8.26 -19.38
N PRO A 506 -0.72 7.29 -20.29
CA PRO A 506 -0.83 5.87 -20.03
C PRO A 506 0.35 5.38 -19.18
N MET A 507 0.29 5.66 -17.89
CA MET A 507 1.37 5.39 -16.93
C MET A 507 0.84 4.72 -15.69
N THR A 508 1.47 3.62 -15.29
CA THR A 508 1.27 3.03 -13.97
C THR A 508 2.53 3.20 -13.13
N ILE A 509 2.36 3.78 -11.95
CA ILE A 509 3.41 4.00 -10.95
C ILE A 509 3.22 2.97 -9.84
N PHE A 510 4.22 2.15 -9.60
CA PHE A 510 4.30 1.18 -8.52
C PHE A 510 5.15 1.77 -7.38
N VAL A 511 4.67 1.70 -6.13
CA VAL A 511 5.47 2.06 -4.95
C VAL A 511 5.24 1.02 -3.85
N HIS A 512 6.33 0.45 -3.35
CA HIS A 512 6.34 -0.49 -2.24
C HIS A 512 7.25 0.00 -1.11
N MET A 513 6.78 -0.13 0.13
CA MET A 513 7.57 0.07 1.34
C MET A 513 7.71 -1.25 2.09
N ALA A 514 8.93 -1.72 2.25
CA ALA A 514 9.28 -2.85 3.12
C ALA A 514 9.82 -2.32 4.45
N SER A 515 9.22 -2.68 5.57
CA SER A 515 9.66 -2.25 6.90
C SER A 515 9.27 -3.26 8.00
N VAL A 516 10.03 -3.27 9.08
CA VAL A 516 9.66 -4.00 10.30
C VAL A 516 8.43 -3.39 10.97
N TRP A 517 8.25 -2.09 10.80
CA TRP A 517 7.12 -1.34 11.34
C TRP A 517 6.70 -0.27 10.33
N VAL A 518 5.65 -0.54 9.59
CA VAL A 518 5.06 0.44 8.66
C VAL A 518 4.18 1.41 9.46
N PRO A 519 4.44 2.73 9.40
CA PRO A 519 3.62 3.71 10.11
C PRO A 519 2.29 3.93 9.36
N PHE A 520 1.31 3.07 9.60
CA PHE A 520 -0.02 3.24 9.03
C PHE A 520 -0.81 4.36 9.70
N THR A 521 -1.71 5.00 8.96
CA THR A 521 -2.64 6.02 9.49
C THR A 521 -3.79 5.44 10.28
N SER A 522 -4.11 4.16 10.06
CA SER A 522 -5.19 3.42 10.73
C SER A 522 -4.88 1.92 10.81
N GLU A 523 -5.56 1.24 11.72
CA GLU A 523 -5.46 -0.22 11.91
C GLU A 523 -5.86 -1.04 10.67
N ALA A 524 -6.71 -0.47 9.79
CA ALA A 524 -7.10 -1.07 8.52
C ALA A 524 -5.97 -1.10 7.47
N LYS A 525 -4.78 -0.56 7.79
CA LYS A 525 -3.58 -0.53 6.92
C LYS A 525 -3.86 0.06 5.53
N GLU A 526 -4.52 1.22 5.47
CA GLU A 526 -4.97 1.81 4.19
C GLU A 526 -3.99 2.81 3.60
N ALA A 527 -3.26 3.52 4.44
CA ALA A 527 -2.32 4.55 4.03
C ALA A 527 -1.10 4.59 4.95
N ILE A 528 0.05 4.95 4.39
CA ILE A 528 1.29 5.20 5.12
C ILE A 528 1.29 6.65 5.57
N ALA A 529 1.56 6.89 6.86
CA ALA A 529 1.64 8.23 7.44
C ALA A 529 2.80 9.05 6.83
N GLU A 530 2.64 10.35 6.86
CA GLU A 530 3.58 11.30 6.28
C GLU A 530 4.76 11.56 7.22
N TYR A 531 5.92 11.07 6.81
CA TYR A 531 7.19 11.36 7.43
C TYR A 531 8.19 11.79 6.37
N ASP A 532 8.94 12.84 6.63
CA ASP A 532 9.85 13.44 5.66
C ASP A 532 10.88 12.45 5.14
N GLU A 533 11.41 11.58 5.99
CA GLU A 533 12.38 10.55 5.63
C GLU A 533 11.77 9.55 4.62
N ILE A 534 10.52 9.13 4.84
CA ILE A 534 9.81 8.19 3.96
C ILE A 534 9.48 8.87 2.64
N ILE A 535 8.91 10.08 2.66
CA ILE A 535 8.57 10.86 1.46
C ILE A 535 9.82 11.12 0.61
N LYS A 536 10.95 11.44 1.25
CA LYS A 536 12.23 11.68 0.58
C LYS A 536 12.71 10.44 -0.18
N GLU A 537 12.74 9.27 0.47
CA GLU A 537 13.20 8.04 -0.17
C GLU A 537 12.26 7.58 -1.30
N ILE A 538 10.93 7.76 -1.14
CA ILE A 538 9.98 7.49 -2.23
C ILE A 538 10.24 8.42 -3.42
N LYS A 539 10.45 9.72 -3.19
CA LYS A 539 10.77 10.66 -4.28
C LYS A 539 12.06 10.28 -4.98
N LEU A 540 13.10 9.88 -4.25
CA LEU A 540 14.37 9.45 -4.84
C LEU A 540 14.19 8.20 -5.71
N ALA A 541 13.40 7.22 -5.27
CA ALA A 541 13.07 6.04 -6.06
C ALA A 541 12.33 6.41 -7.35
N LEU A 542 11.28 7.26 -7.24
CA LEU A 542 10.51 7.73 -8.40
C LEU A 542 11.37 8.55 -9.37
N GLN A 543 12.29 9.37 -8.89
CA GLN A 543 13.22 10.13 -9.71
C GLN A 543 14.20 9.22 -10.47
N GLU A 544 14.63 8.13 -9.86
CA GLU A 544 15.50 7.14 -10.49
C GLU A 544 14.78 6.43 -11.65
N CYS A 545 13.57 5.90 -11.41
CA CYS A 545 12.74 5.36 -12.48
C CYS A 545 12.40 6.42 -13.54
N GLY A 546 12.13 7.66 -13.10
CA GLY A 546 11.83 8.79 -13.97
C GLY A 546 12.98 9.14 -14.93
N ARG A 547 14.25 9.09 -14.47
CA ARG A 547 15.41 9.31 -15.36
C ARG A 547 15.45 8.28 -16.48
N LYS A 548 15.33 6.99 -16.17
CA LYS A 548 15.30 5.90 -17.15
C LYS A 548 14.11 6.07 -18.13
N LEU A 549 12.92 6.41 -17.62
CA LEU A 549 11.76 6.72 -18.46
C LEU A 549 12.04 7.93 -19.39
N GLY A 550 12.64 9.00 -18.87
CA GLY A 550 12.93 10.21 -19.65
C GLY A 550 13.90 9.97 -20.81
N ILE A 551 14.88 9.07 -20.64
CA ILE A 551 15.78 8.64 -21.72
C ILE A 551 14.96 7.94 -22.81
N TRP A 552 14.13 6.97 -22.44
CA TRP A 552 13.30 6.22 -23.38
C TRP A 552 12.28 7.11 -24.11
N VAL A 553 11.61 8.04 -23.41
CA VAL A 553 10.65 8.98 -24.01
C VAL A 553 11.32 9.88 -25.04
N ARG A 554 12.51 10.44 -24.73
CA ARG A 554 13.27 11.26 -25.67
C ARG A 554 13.68 10.47 -26.92
N LYS A 555 14.19 9.23 -26.75
CA LYS A 555 14.52 8.35 -27.88
C LYS A 555 13.30 8.09 -28.78
N ARG A 556 12.15 7.77 -28.17
CA ARG A 556 10.90 7.53 -28.92
C ARG A 556 10.37 8.79 -29.62
N GLN A 557 10.43 9.95 -28.98
CA GLN A 557 10.04 11.24 -29.60
C GLN A 557 10.94 11.59 -30.79
N HIS A 558 12.24 11.40 -30.65
CA HIS A 558 13.18 11.62 -31.74
C HIS A 558 12.90 10.67 -32.93
N ALA A 559 12.73 9.37 -32.66
CA ALA A 559 12.40 8.39 -33.69
C ALA A 559 11.09 8.76 -34.44
N ARG A 560 10.06 9.21 -33.71
CA ARG A 560 8.80 9.66 -34.32
C ARG A 560 9.00 10.92 -35.17
N SER A 561 9.76 11.90 -34.68
CA SER A 561 10.07 13.11 -35.43
C SER A 561 10.78 12.81 -36.75
N GLU A 562 11.76 11.88 -36.75
CA GLU A 562 12.45 11.46 -37.97
C GLU A 562 11.54 10.67 -38.91
N TYR A 563 10.65 9.84 -38.39
CA TYR A 563 9.63 9.14 -39.17
C TYR A 563 8.66 10.14 -39.86
N ASP A 564 8.15 11.12 -39.12
CA ASP A 564 7.26 12.16 -39.64
C ASP A 564 7.97 13.01 -40.70
N ARG A 565 9.25 13.34 -40.47
CA ARG A 565 10.11 14.04 -41.43
C ARG A 565 10.33 13.23 -42.70
N ARG A 566 10.58 11.93 -42.59
CA ARG A 566 10.71 11.01 -43.73
C ARG A 566 9.42 10.99 -44.57
N ASN A 567 8.28 10.81 -43.90
CA ASN A 567 6.98 10.80 -44.57
C ASN A 567 6.69 12.13 -45.28
N ALA A 568 7.06 13.26 -44.67
CA ALA A 568 6.95 14.57 -45.34
C ALA A 568 7.83 14.64 -46.59
N PHE A 569 9.10 14.21 -46.50
CA PHE A 569 9.97 14.15 -47.67
C PHE A 569 9.42 13.24 -48.78
N GLN A 570 8.94 12.05 -48.45
CA GLN A 570 8.38 11.11 -49.42
C GLN A 570 7.17 11.72 -50.19
N ARG A 571 6.28 12.47 -49.50
CA ARG A 571 5.15 13.16 -50.14
C ARG A 571 5.60 14.20 -51.18
N TYR A 572 6.67 14.95 -50.88
CA TYR A 572 7.17 15.99 -51.78
C TYR A 572 8.07 15.46 -52.91
N ILE A 573 8.68 14.28 -52.79
CA ILE A 573 9.57 13.71 -53.81
C ILE A 573 8.85 13.56 -55.17
N ALA A 574 7.61 13.09 -55.16
CA ALA A 574 6.84 12.93 -56.39
C ALA A 574 6.60 14.28 -57.09
N GLU A 575 6.16 15.30 -56.35
CA GLU A 575 5.89 16.63 -56.90
C GLU A 575 7.14 17.34 -57.38
N VAL A 576 8.23 17.25 -56.61
CA VAL A 576 9.52 17.86 -56.99
C VAL A 576 10.08 17.20 -58.25
N ALA A 577 10.02 15.89 -58.36
CA ALA A 577 10.50 15.17 -59.55
C ALA A 577 9.69 15.52 -60.80
N GLU A 578 8.36 15.65 -60.69
CA GLU A 578 7.47 16.05 -61.78
C GLU A 578 7.69 17.52 -62.17
N ALA A 579 7.88 18.42 -61.20
CA ALA A 579 8.20 19.83 -61.47
C ALA A 579 9.54 19.95 -62.22
N CYS A 580 10.56 19.22 -61.81
CA CYS A 580 11.86 19.13 -62.49
C CYS A 580 11.72 18.58 -63.91
N GLY A 581 10.88 17.57 -64.13
CA GLY A 581 10.54 17.01 -65.45
C GLY A 581 9.90 18.05 -66.36
N ARG A 582 8.95 18.82 -65.84
CA ARG A 582 8.29 19.92 -66.58
C ARG A 582 9.26 21.03 -66.95
N LEU A 583 10.13 21.46 -66.03
CA LEU A 583 11.13 22.48 -66.27
C LEU A 583 12.18 22.11 -67.33
N LYS A 584 12.51 20.82 -67.43
CA LYS A 584 13.47 20.27 -68.39
C LYS A 584 12.82 19.88 -69.75
N GLY A 585 11.54 20.18 -69.97
CA GLY A 585 10.83 19.92 -71.23
C GLY A 585 10.77 18.44 -71.60
N GLY A 586 10.60 17.54 -70.61
CA GLY A 586 10.46 16.09 -70.86
C GLY A 586 11.78 15.32 -71.08
N LYS A 587 12.92 15.97 -71.02
CA LYS A 587 14.24 15.35 -71.25
C LYS A 587 14.80 14.68 -69.95
N LEU A 588 14.08 14.71 -68.86
CA LEU A 588 14.48 14.13 -67.60
C LEU A 588 13.68 12.87 -67.32
N ASP A 589 14.37 11.79 -66.97
CA ASP A 589 13.72 10.55 -66.49
C ASP A 589 13.22 10.81 -65.05
N VAL A 590 11.92 11.15 -64.95
CA VAL A 590 11.22 11.48 -63.69
C VAL A 590 11.21 10.30 -62.76
N GLU A 591 11.09 9.04 -63.24
CA GLU A 591 11.05 7.86 -62.39
C GLU A 591 12.41 7.54 -61.80
N LYS A 592 13.50 7.74 -62.57
CA LYS A 592 14.87 7.61 -62.09
C LYS A 592 15.17 8.68 -61.04
N LEU A 593 14.71 9.90 -61.22
CA LEU A 593 14.87 11.00 -60.27
C LEU A 593 14.08 10.74 -58.99
N LYS A 594 12.82 10.23 -59.06
CA LYS A 594 12.04 9.81 -57.89
C LYS A 594 12.78 8.79 -57.07
N LYS A 595 13.34 7.75 -57.71
CA LYS A 595 14.13 6.71 -57.04
C LYS A 595 15.39 7.25 -56.36
N GLN A 596 16.13 8.15 -57.04
CA GLN A 596 17.31 8.76 -56.46
C GLN A 596 16.97 9.66 -55.28
N LEU A 597 15.92 10.50 -55.36
CA LEU A 597 15.47 11.34 -54.27
C LEU A 597 14.96 10.52 -53.09
N ALA A 598 14.23 9.41 -53.32
CA ALA A 598 13.78 8.51 -52.29
C ALA A 598 14.96 7.88 -51.55
N ARG A 599 15.97 7.39 -52.31
CA ARG A 599 17.19 6.84 -51.73
C ARG A 599 17.98 7.89 -50.91
N THR A 600 18.13 9.10 -51.43
CA THR A 600 18.79 10.21 -50.72
C THR A 600 17.99 10.61 -49.47
N ALA A 601 16.65 10.59 -49.53
CA ALA A 601 15.82 10.82 -48.36
C ALA A 601 15.98 9.72 -47.31
N GLU A 602 16.09 8.46 -47.73
CA GLU A 602 16.42 7.35 -46.83
C GLU A 602 17.82 7.47 -46.23
N GLU A 603 18.84 7.87 -47.02
CA GLU A 603 20.20 8.09 -46.53
C GLU A 603 20.29 9.28 -45.57
N ILE A 604 19.58 10.41 -45.83
CA ILE A 604 19.59 11.58 -44.97
C ILE A 604 18.72 11.41 -43.72
N THR A 605 17.60 10.68 -43.81
CA THR A 605 16.68 10.43 -42.68
C THR A 605 16.89 9.09 -42.03
N GLY A 606 17.96 8.37 -42.40
CA GLY A 606 18.44 7.17 -41.71
C GLY A 606 17.59 5.92 -41.88
N GLY A 607 17.53 5.38 -43.10
CA GLY A 607 16.91 4.06 -43.35
C GLY A 607 17.57 2.87 -42.63
N GLN A 608 18.80 3.03 -42.16
CA GLN A 608 19.51 2.09 -41.26
C GLN A 608 19.60 2.60 -39.81
N GLU A 609 18.90 3.64 -39.48
CA GLU A 609 19.11 4.43 -38.24
C GLU A 609 18.03 4.31 -37.19
N THR A 610 17.15 3.33 -37.26
CA THR A 610 16.56 2.81 -36.02
C THR A 610 17.68 2.41 -35.05
N ASP A 611 18.80 1.94 -35.57
CA ASP A 611 19.99 1.62 -34.77
C ASP A 611 20.85 2.84 -34.41
N ARG A 612 20.87 3.92 -35.22
CA ARG A 612 21.60 5.16 -34.90
C ARG A 612 20.85 6.12 -34.00
N LEU A 613 19.53 6.07 -33.96
CA LEU A 613 18.69 6.85 -33.03
C LEU A 613 18.81 6.38 -31.59
N LEU A 614 19.26 5.15 -31.38
CA LEU A 614 19.76 4.65 -30.10
C LEU A 614 21.15 5.19 -29.74
N ASN A 615 21.81 5.94 -30.64
CA ASN A 615 23.23 6.30 -30.54
C ASN A 615 23.54 7.74 -30.05
N LEU A 616 22.57 8.45 -29.50
CA LEU A 616 22.86 9.71 -28.80
C LEU A 616 23.33 9.42 -27.37
N ASN A 617 24.63 9.55 -27.09
CA ASN A 617 25.33 9.20 -25.87
C ASN A 617 25.37 7.67 -25.62
N LYS A 618 26.03 6.94 -26.52
CA LYS A 618 25.99 5.51 -26.67
C LYS A 618 26.18 4.68 -25.39
N ASP A 619 27.13 5.01 -24.56
CA ASP A 619 27.56 4.08 -23.51
C ASP A 619 26.81 4.29 -22.17
N SER A 620 26.46 5.54 -21.81
CA SER A 620 25.80 5.80 -20.53
C SER A 620 24.29 5.56 -20.58
N ASP A 621 23.62 5.94 -21.69
CA ASP A 621 22.17 5.77 -21.84
C ASP A 621 21.77 4.30 -22.08
N GLU A 622 22.62 3.50 -22.76
CA GLU A 622 22.43 2.07 -22.92
C GLU A 622 22.62 1.35 -21.61
N GLN A 623 23.60 1.75 -20.82
CA GLN A 623 23.86 1.18 -19.51
C GLN A 623 22.74 1.50 -18.51
N GLU A 624 22.16 2.72 -18.56
CA GLU A 624 21.00 3.09 -17.73
C GLU A 624 19.70 2.37 -18.14
N LEU A 625 19.55 2.00 -19.44
CA LEU A 625 18.37 1.28 -19.94
C LEU A 625 18.55 -0.24 -19.95
N ALA A 626 19.75 -0.77 -19.70
CA ALA A 626 20.04 -2.21 -19.76
C ALA A 626 19.09 -3.04 -18.87
N ASP A 627 18.66 -2.49 -17.74
CA ASP A 627 17.75 -3.13 -16.79
C ASP A 627 16.27 -2.93 -17.11
N ALA A 628 15.91 -2.11 -18.11
CA ALA A 628 14.52 -1.88 -18.49
C ALA A 628 13.99 -2.98 -19.42
N ILE A 629 12.71 -3.28 -19.34
CA ILE A 629 12.00 -4.11 -20.31
C ILE A 629 11.33 -3.18 -21.31
N ILE A 630 11.65 -3.32 -22.60
CA ILE A 630 11.13 -2.49 -23.68
C ILE A 630 10.43 -3.41 -24.69
N ARG A 631 9.17 -3.10 -25.03
CA ARG A 631 8.44 -3.74 -26.12
C ARG A 631 8.59 -2.89 -27.38
N THR A 632 9.08 -3.49 -28.46
CA THR A 632 9.21 -2.82 -29.75
C THR A 632 7.84 -2.72 -30.45
N PRO A 633 7.67 -1.82 -31.44
CA PRO A 633 6.44 -1.73 -32.24
C PRO A 633 6.08 -3.03 -32.97
N GLU A 634 7.10 -3.87 -33.27
CA GLU A 634 6.93 -5.17 -33.91
C GLU A 634 6.59 -6.30 -32.92
N GLY A 635 6.40 -5.98 -31.61
CA GLY A 635 6.07 -6.93 -30.57
C GLY A 635 7.27 -7.67 -29.95
N ALA A 636 8.50 -7.43 -30.41
CA ALA A 636 9.70 -8.02 -29.80
C ALA A 636 9.98 -7.40 -28.43
N ILE A 637 10.57 -8.20 -27.52
CA ILE A 637 10.89 -7.78 -26.15
C ILE A 637 12.40 -7.66 -26.02
N GLN A 638 12.86 -6.50 -25.54
CA GLN A 638 14.25 -6.24 -25.18
C GLN A 638 14.36 -6.08 -23.65
N GLY A 639 15.39 -6.66 -23.03
CA GLY A 639 15.65 -6.61 -21.60
C GLY A 639 15.48 -7.93 -20.87
N SER A 640 15.67 -7.92 -19.56
CA SER A 640 15.61 -9.12 -18.71
C SER A 640 14.16 -9.46 -18.35
N VAL A 641 13.63 -10.53 -18.92
CA VAL A 641 12.28 -11.07 -18.65
C VAL A 641 12.38 -12.54 -18.29
N SER A 642 11.63 -12.99 -17.29
CA SER A 642 11.56 -14.42 -16.97
C SER A 642 10.91 -15.22 -18.10
N GLN A 643 11.34 -16.47 -18.28
CA GLN A 643 10.79 -17.37 -19.33
C GLN A 643 9.26 -17.47 -19.29
N LEU A 644 8.68 -17.45 -18.09
CA LEU A 644 7.23 -17.50 -17.91
C LEU A 644 6.53 -16.21 -18.38
N ALA A 645 7.17 -15.04 -18.19
CA ALA A 645 6.67 -13.77 -18.71
C ALA A 645 6.71 -13.72 -20.24
N LEU A 646 7.74 -14.33 -20.85
CA LEU A 646 7.83 -14.49 -22.31
C LEU A 646 6.73 -15.40 -22.86
N GLN A 647 6.41 -16.51 -22.18
CA GLN A 647 5.30 -17.40 -22.58
C GLN A 647 3.94 -16.70 -22.55
N VAL A 648 3.67 -15.84 -21.56
CA VAL A 648 2.44 -15.04 -21.48
C VAL A 648 2.38 -13.96 -22.57
N ALA A 649 3.53 -13.50 -23.06
CA ALA A 649 3.59 -12.51 -24.15
C ALA A 649 3.44 -13.15 -25.54
N ALA A 650 3.67 -14.47 -25.65
CA ALA A 650 3.58 -15.23 -26.91
C ALA A 650 2.21 -15.89 -27.13
N GLY A 651 1.34 -15.97 -26.11
CA GLY A 651 -0.04 -16.47 -26.16
C GLY A 651 -1.03 -15.36 -25.95
#